data_7f473a9732c55031f856da3b5db289d3
#
_entry.id   7f473a9732c55031f856da3b5db289d3
#
_cell.length_a   1.000
_cell.length_b   1.000
_cell.length_c   1.000
_cell.angle_alpha   90.00
_cell.angle_beta   90.00
_cell.angle_gamma   90.00
#
_symmetry.space_group_name_H-M   'P 1'
#
loop_
_entity.id
_entity.type
_entity.pdbx_description
1 polymer ?
#
loop_
_entity_poly.entity_id
_entity_poly.type
_entity_poly.pdbx_seq_one_letter_code
_entity_poly.pdbx_strand_id
1 'polypeptide(L)'
;MFQPKKPANISLFSICMALILFASCTVVKQYPTNKPFVFKNSINVDGNISKDEKKRLELNLQNYWDDSLKVKMVTQFGIRTVIRNPNVYDSSAINSSITFMRSFLNSQGYYDVILNDTINIDTVKNQFRTTVLMNVQLGKNLTIDSLAFNFKSPDLQKIVVDNDKETQLKKGRPYSKQIIATELDKLVTLFRKNGYYRLNREDLVAVVDTTDISLLEITLDPFEQARQIAEASERRRLNPTVDVTIRERDTTEAFSKYYIGNVFYYPQARINDLPDSLMQMDFNIVFTRGNKTSKQNSPFIHFKPLDEHTYLQKGLLYNEERYFKTVNALSQLGTWNQIDVRTREITDTIHTLIPGDSSIAAQVRVDSINMLNFHFFLTPAQKYAISTDLEVSRNSGTILNGNLLGIANNITLRNRNVWREAIQSGTIIRNGIELSLANNTPLQTFQSSFSHTLSIPRLLAPWQSKRIQRLDAYKTVFNFAAAYTERRNFFRLRSVVGSWGYEWKKKNNIWLYKPLNLELYTLDTLKGLVAAFEKNPFLRTAFNTGYVVSQTLTFNTTFAGSKPNVSNYVRISVEEAGGLLGFIRSFHNKLYRYIKTEGEFRQLRSFRKTALAYRFFGGIGYNYSNDPKVGQSLPFFKQFVAGGPNSMRAWPLRQLGLGSSLVSDTSTTFKDRYGDIQLEMNFEYRFPIATISSVKIGSAIFTDIGNIWNLKNTVTNANSKLTWNRFARDIAIGVGSGLRFDFNYFLVRFDFAFKVKDPARIKNNGWINISDFEWRNKEFEIKGTDGKLLKRNNYAFQLGIGLPF
;
A
#
# COMPACT_ATOMS: atom_id res chain seq x y z
N MET A 1 3.20 49.74 51.04
CA MET A 1 2.98 49.73 49.60
C MET A 1 3.78 48.56 48.98
N PHE A 2 3.25 47.35 48.98
CA PHE A 2 3.95 46.17 48.49
C PHE A 2 3.52 45.96 47.04
N GLN A 3 4.48 45.98 46.10
CA GLN A 3 4.26 45.53 44.70
C GLN A 3 4.39 44.02 44.63
N PRO A 4 3.49 43.32 43.94
CA PRO A 4 3.62 41.88 43.73
C PRO A 4 4.67 41.60 42.65
N LYS A 5 5.64 40.72 42.95
CA LYS A 5 6.61 40.15 41.99
C LYS A 5 5.87 39.36 40.91
N LYS A 6 6.17 39.65 39.64
CA LYS A 6 5.74 38.88 38.48
C LYS A 6 6.22 37.43 38.61
N PRO A 7 5.38 36.42 38.28
CA PRO A 7 5.81 35.03 38.25
C PRO A 7 6.84 34.84 37.14
N ALA A 8 7.90 34.12 37.45
CA ALA A 8 8.94 33.75 36.49
C ALA A 8 8.35 32.91 35.34
N ASN A 9 8.50 33.41 34.13
CA ASN A 9 8.18 32.63 32.92
C ASN A 9 9.14 31.45 32.83
N ILE A 10 8.70 30.29 33.30
CA ILE A 10 9.32 29.00 32.99
C ILE A 10 9.08 28.78 31.52
N SER A 11 10.11 28.92 30.68
CA SER A 11 9.98 28.77 29.25
C SER A 11 9.59 27.31 28.92
N LEU A 12 8.71 27.14 27.96
CA LEU A 12 8.30 25.81 27.43
C LEU A 12 9.52 24.97 27.02
N PHE A 13 10.61 25.64 26.65
CA PHE A 13 11.93 25.08 26.37
C PHE A 13 12.57 24.43 27.61
N SER A 14 12.42 24.99 28.78
CA SER A 14 12.92 24.42 30.04
C SER A 14 12.13 23.18 30.45
N ILE A 15 10.82 23.14 30.16
CA ILE A 15 9.97 21.99 30.42
C ILE A 15 10.29 20.86 29.39
N CYS A 16 10.51 21.16 28.12
CA CYS A 16 10.96 20.20 27.11
C CYS A 16 12.37 19.66 27.41
N MET A 17 13.27 20.52 27.88
CA MET A 17 14.63 20.14 28.26
C MET A 17 14.67 19.33 29.56
N ALA A 18 13.79 19.62 30.54
CA ALA A 18 13.58 18.78 31.71
C ALA A 18 12.97 17.39 31.35
N LEU A 19 12.02 17.34 30.43
CA LEU A 19 11.47 16.06 29.91
C LEU A 19 12.51 15.22 29.17
N ILE A 20 13.48 15.85 28.49
CA ILE A 20 14.58 15.16 27.82
C ILE A 20 15.60 14.58 28.82
N LEU A 21 15.81 15.24 29.96
CA LEU A 21 16.72 14.79 31.03
C LEU A 21 16.16 13.60 31.82
N PHE A 22 14.85 13.34 31.77
CA PHE A 22 14.22 12.15 32.38
C PHE A 22 14.19 10.92 31.43
N ALA A 23 14.76 10.99 30.24
CA ALA A 23 14.54 10.07 29.13
C ALA A 23 15.42 8.81 29.13
N SER A 24 16.03 8.38 30.21
CA SER A 24 16.86 7.15 30.18
C SER A 24 16.92 6.37 31.49
N CYS A 25 15.78 6.01 32.07
CA CYS A 25 15.77 5.01 33.14
C CYS A 25 15.23 3.66 32.62
N THR A 26 16.14 2.70 32.37
CA THR A 26 15.75 1.31 32.16
C THR A 26 15.41 0.69 33.53
N VAL A 27 14.19 0.23 33.69
CA VAL A 27 13.71 -0.39 34.91
C VAL A 27 13.55 -1.89 34.70
N VAL A 28 14.11 -2.66 35.64
CA VAL A 28 13.97 -4.12 35.64
C VAL A 28 12.86 -4.51 36.62
N LYS A 29 11.94 -5.36 36.18
CA LYS A 29 10.86 -5.91 37.01
C LYS A 29 10.92 -7.43 37.00
N GLN A 30 10.62 -8.03 38.14
CA GLN A 30 10.56 -9.51 38.29
C GLN A 30 11.90 -10.17 37.89
N TYR A 31 13.00 -9.69 38.45
CA TYR A 31 14.34 -10.24 38.18
C TYR A 31 14.70 -11.36 39.17
N PRO A 32 15.60 -12.28 38.79
CA PRO A 32 16.12 -13.32 39.67
C PRO A 32 16.91 -12.70 40.84
N THR A 33 16.56 -13.06 42.06
CA THR A 33 17.29 -12.61 43.26
C THR A 33 18.56 -13.43 43.43
N ASN A 34 19.67 -12.77 43.77
CA ASN A 34 20.98 -13.36 44.04
C ASN A 34 21.61 -14.13 42.86
N LYS A 35 21.16 -13.92 41.63
CA LYS A 35 21.75 -14.50 40.44
C LYS A 35 21.99 -13.40 39.38
N PRO A 36 23.10 -13.43 38.61
CA PRO A 36 23.30 -12.53 37.53
C PRO A 36 22.27 -12.79 36.41
N PHE A 37 21.74 -11.72 35.84
CA PHE A 37 20.75 -11.78 34.76
C PHE A 37 21.16 -10.88 33.58
N VAL A 38 20.73 -11.24 32.38
CA VAL A 38 21.06 -10.49 31.17
C VAL A 38 20.28 -9.16 31.14
N PHE A 39 21.03 -8.07 31.33
CA PHE A 39 20.50 -6.69 31.33
C PHE A 39 20.59 -6.05 29.94
N LYS A 40 21.70 -6.29 29.25
CA LYS A 40 21.94 -5.73 27.89
C LYS A 40 22.80 -6.69 27.08
N ASN A 41 22.43 -6.86 25.82
CA ASN A 41 23.32 -7.45 24.82
C ASN A 41 23.55 -6.44 23.69
N SER A 42 24.75 -6.42 23.17
CA SER A 42 25.14 -5.53 22.07
C SER A 42 26.18 -6.20 21.20
N ILE A 43 26.17 -5.82 19.92
CA ILE A 43 27.15 -6.32 18.94
C ILE A 43 27.80 -5.10 18.32
N ASN A 44 29.12 -5.11 18.30
CA ASN A 44 29.94 -4.15 17.60
C ASN A 44 30.65 -4.87 16.47
N VAL A 45 30.40 -4.45 15.24
CA VAL A 45 31.06 -5.00 14.06
C VAL A 45 32.14 -4.03 13.63
N ASP A 46 33.37 -4.54 13.44
CA ASP A 46 34.50 -3.77 12.98
C ASP A 46 35.12 -4.40 11.73
N GLY A 47 35.58 -3.58 10.79
CA GLY A 47 36.12 -4.03 9.52
C GLY A 47 36.06 -2.94 8.44
N ASN A 48 36.76 -3.20 7.32
CA ASN A 48 36.76 -2.27 6.19
C ASN A 48 35.50 -2.42 5.31
N ILE A 49 34.38 -2.02 5.87
CA ILE A 49 33.05 -2.11 5.23
C ILE A 49 32.30 -0.76 5.29
N SER A 50 31.32 -0.57 4.41
CA SER A 50 30.49 0.63 4.42
C SER A 50 29.65 0.76 5.70
N LYS A 51 29.33 1.99 6.12
CA LYS A 51 28.49 2.25 7.30
C LYS A 51 27.11 1.56 7.20
N ASP A 52 26.54 1.48 6.00
CA ASP A 52 25.25 0.82 5.78
C ASP A 52 25.37 -0.70 5.97
N GLU A 53 26.47 -1.30 5.47
CA GLU A 53 26.75 -2.72 5.62
C GLU A 53 27.06 -3.10 7.08
N LYS A 54 27.88 -2.30 7.78
CA LYS A 54 28.12 -2.44 9.21
C LYS A 54 26.80 -2.52 10.00
N LYS A 55 25.93 -1.54 9.77
CA LYS A 55 24.63 -1.47 10.41
C LYS A 55 23.71 -2.64 10.04
N ARG A 56 23.76 -3.10 8.78
CA ARG A 56 23.01 -4.28 8.30
C ARG A 56 23.44 -5.54 9.05
N LEU A 57 24.76 -5.76 9.16
CA LEU A 57 25.31 -6.92 9.85
C LEU A 57 25.00 -6.88 11.36
N GLU A 58 25.21 -5.75 12.03
CA GLU A 58 24.87 -5.57 13.45
C GLU A 58 23.40 -5.91 13.72
N LEU A 59 22.48 -5.42 12.88
CA LEU A 59 21.05 -5.69 13.02
C LEU A 59 20.70 -7.16 12.81
N ASN A 60 21.31 -7.81 11.83
CA ASN A 60 21.03 -9.22 11.54
C ASN A 60 21.63 -10.13 12.62
N LEU A 61 22.84 -9.86 13.05
CA LEU A 61 23.52 -10.63 14.10
C LEU A 61 22.76 -10.63 15.43
N GLN A 62 21.97 -9.59 15.72
CA GLN A 62 21.10 -9.56 16.92
C GLN A 62 20.10 -10.72 16.99
N ASN A 63 19.74 -11.32 15.86
CA ASN A 63 18.84 -12.47 15.82
C ASN A 63 19.53 -13.79 16.18
N TYR A 64 20.85 -13.83 16.15
CA TYR A 64 21.69 -15.03 16.36
C TYR A 64 22.24 -15.15 17.79
N TRP A 65 21.79 -14.29 18.71
CA TRP A 65 21.95 -14.56 20.12
C TRP A 65 21.16 -15.82 20.51
N ASP A 66 21.76 -16.63 21.35
CA ASP A 66 21.02 -17.70 22.03
C ASP A 66 19.80 -17.10 22.78
N ASP A 67 18.71 -17.84 22.85
CA ASP A 67 17.46 -17.33 23.45
C ASP A 67 17.61 -16.93 24.93
N SER A 68 18.53 -17.58 25.66
CA SER A 68 18.86 -17.26 27.07
C SER A 68 19.55 -15.90 27.20
N LEU A 69 20.28 -15.44 26.17
CA LEU A 69 20.94 -14.14 26.14
C LEU A 69 20.07 -13.02 25.51
N LYS A 70 18.91 -13.34 24.98
CA LYS A 70 18.00 -12.31 24.41
C LYS A 70 17.29 -11.52 25.49
N VAL A 71 17.39 -10.18 25.42
CA VAL A 71 16.75 -9.27 26.37
C VAL A 71 15.37 -8.85 25.85
N LYS A 72 14.32 -9.19 26.56
CA LYS A 72 12.94 -8.77 26.25
C LYS A 72 12.67 -7.37 26.81
N MET A 73 12.90 -6.34 25.99
CA MET A 73 12.69 -4.95 26.35
C MET A 73 11.32 -4.48 25.88
N VAL A 74 10.52 -3.90 26.78
CA VAL A 74 9.25 -3.25 26.49
C VAL A 74 9.39 -1.76 26.81
N THR A 75 9.25 -0.92 25.79
CA THR A 75 9.26 0.53 26.00
C THR A 75 7.85 0.98 26.41
N GLN A 76 7.73 1.56 27.59
CA GLN A 76 6.49 2.14 28.12
C GLN A 76 6.52 3.66 27.99
N PHE A 77 5.44 4.24 27.47
CA PHE A 77 5.25 5.69 27.28
C PHE A 77 6.35 6.39 26.46
N GLY A 78 7.09 5.66 25.61
CA GLY A 78 8.18 6.24 24.80
C GLY A 78 9.40 6.74 25.57
N ILE A 79 9.32 6.79 26.90
CA ILE A 79 10.30 7.44 27.79
C ILE A 79 11.02 6.40 28.66
N ARG A 80 10.36 5.29 28.99
CA ARG A 80 10.88 4.33 29.96
C ARG A 80 10.99 2.92 29.34
N THR A 81 12.20 2.38 29.31
CA THR A 81 12.41 0.98 28.93
C THR A 81 12.27 0.08 30.13
N VAL A 82 11.44 -0.95 30.03
CA VAL A 82 11.21 -1.95 31.08
C VAL A 82 11.66 -3.31 30.60
N ILE A 83 12.54 -3.94 31.34
CA ILE A 83 12.92 -5.34 31.18
C ILE A 83 12.07 -6.12 32.18
N ARG A 84 11.28 -7.10 31.69
CA ARG A 84 10.42 -7.92 32.53
C ARG A 84 10.86 -9.38 32.41
N ASN A 85 11.02 -10.06 33.54
CA ASN A 85 11.49 -11.46 33.64
C ASN A 85 12.79 -11.67 32.83
N PRO A 86 13.90 -10.95 33.14
CA PRO A 86 15.17 -11.18 32.46
C PRO A 86 15.68 -12.59 32.71
N ASN A 87 16.25 -13.20 31.69
CA ASN A 87 16.86 -14.52 31.78
C ASN A 87 18.07 -14.49 32.71
N VAL A 88 18.25 -15.54 33.49
CA VAL A 88 19.49 -15.76 34.26
C VAL A 88 20.64 -15.85 33.23
N TYR A 89 21.75 -15.20 33.56
CA TYR A 89 22.92 -15.25 32.70
C TYR A 89 23.55 -16.66 32.73
N ASP A 90 23.72 -17.23 31.54
CA ASP A 90 24.38 -18.50 31.29
C ASP A 90 25.59 -18.29 30.36
N SER A 91 26.80 -18.61 30.85
CA SER A 91 28.02 -18.47 30.08
C SER A 91 28.12 -19.46 28.91
N SER A 92 27.48 -20.64 29.01
CA SER A 92 27.50 -21.63 27.92
C SER A 92 26.76 -21.13 26.65
N ALA A 93 25.76 -20.28 26.84
CA ALA A 93 24.99 -19.69 25.75
C ALA A 93 25.80 -18.71 24.86
N ILE A 94 26.95 -18.24 25.37
CA ILE A 94 27.86 -17.40 24.57
C ILE A 94 28.49 -18.23 23.44
N ASN A 95 28.97 -19.43 23.72
CA ASN A 95 29.57 -20.31 22.72
C ASN A 95 28.57 -20.71 21.63
N SER A 96 27.32 -20.98 22.01
CA SER A 96 26.22 -21.22 21.06
C SER A 96 25.97 -20.00 20.18
N SER A 97 25.94 -18.80 20.80
CA SER A 97 25.76 -17.53 20.05
C SER A 97 26.91 -17.26 19.09
N ILE A 98 28.16 -17.50 19.50
CA ILE A 98 29.36 -17.36 18.65
C ILE A 98 29.25 -18.29 17.44
N THR A 99 28.86 -19.56 17.67
CA THR A 99 28.67 -20.55 16.59
C THR A 99 27.62 -20.11 15.59
N PHE A 100 26.45 -19.63 16.07
CA PHE A 100 25.39 -19.14 15.20
C PHE A 100 25.79 -17.88 14.43
N MET A 101 26.44 -16.92 15.09
CA MET A 101 26.93 -15.68 14.47
C MET A 101 28.02 -15.96 13.43
N ARG A 102 28.96 -16.87 13.71
CA ARG A 102 29.98 -17.31 12.76
C ARG A 102 29.34 -17.98 11.54
N SER A 103 28.38 -18.88 11.75
CA SER A 103 27.66 -19.53 10.65
C SER A 103 26.94 -18.52 9.76
N PHE A 104 26.31 -17.53 10.37
CA PHE A 104 25.68 -16.43 9.61
C PHE A 104 26.71 -15.63 8.81
N LEU A 105 27.83 -15.21 9.43
CA LEU A 105 28.86 -14.43 8.75
C LEU A 105 29.49 -15.21 7.60
N ASN A 106 29.77 -16.51 7.79
CA ASN A 106 30.24 -17.39 6.73
C ASN A 106 29.22 -17.46 5.57
N SER A 107 27.91 -17.47 5.87
CA SER A 107 26.88 -17.45 4.83
C SER A 107 26.85 -16.14 4.03
N GLN A 108 27.40 -15.07 4.61
CA GLN A 108 27.55 -13.76 3.97
C GLN A 108 28.93 -13.55 3.30
N GLY A 109 29.79 -14.59 3.29
CA GLY A 109 31.10 -14.55 2.66
C GLY A 109 32.26 -14.05 3.55
N TYR A 110 32.01 -13.86 4.84
CA TYR A 110 33.07 -13.52 5.80
C TYR A 110 33.53 -14.79 6.52
N TYR A 111 34.64 -15.36 6.12
CA TYR A 111 35.20 -16.60 6.71
C TYR A 111 36.23 -16.31 7.78
N ASP A 112 37.09 -15.32 7.58
CA ASP A 112 38.09 -14.89 8.56
C ASP A 112 37.46 -13.92 9.55
N VAL A 113 36.72 -14.46 10.51
CA VAL A 113 35.99 -13.67 11.51
C VAL A 113 36.50 -14.00 12.91
N ILE A 114 36.88 -12.96 13.64
CA ILE A 114 37.22 -13.06 15.06
C ILE A 114 36.05 -12.55 15.87
N LEU A 115 35.50 -13.39 16.73
CA LEU A 115 34.38 -13.12 17.61
C LEU A 115 34.85 -13.18 19.05
N ASN A 116 34.93 -12.03 19.71
CA ASN A 116 35.36 -11.90 21.10
C ASN A 116 34.22 -11.33 21.93
N ASP A 117 33.87 -11.98 23.03
CA ASP A 117 32.90 -11.49 23.97
C ASP A 117 33.56 -10.68 25.10
N THR A 118 32.84 -9.72 25.60
CA THR A 118 33.20 -8.97 26.81
C THR A 118 32.00 -8.94 27.74
N ILE A 119 32.21 -9.46 28.96
CA ILE A 119 31.13 -9.57 29.92
C ILE A 119 31.43 -8.61 31.08
N ASN A 120 30.46 -7.79 31.42
CA ASN A 120 30.50 -6.92 32.59
C ASN A 120 29.28 -7.19 33.47
N ILE A 121 29.52 -7.45 34.76
CA ILE A 121 28.49 -7.68 35.78
C ILE A 121 28.55 -6.53 36.78
N ASP A 122 27.56 -5.62 36.65
CA ASP A 122 27.44 -4.46 37.51
C ASP A 122 26.42 -4.72 38.62
N THR A 123 26.77 -4.40 39.86
CA THR A 123 25.85 -4.47 40.98
C THR A 123 25.16 -3.11 41.18
N VAL A 124 23.87 -3.08 40.89
CA VAL A 124 23.06 -1.87 41.06
C VAL A 124 21.92 -2.16 42.05
N LYS A 125 22.02 -1.65 43.22
CA LYS A 125 21.09 -1.97 44.36
C LYS A 125 20.98 -3.48 44.47
N ASN A 126 20.51 -4.30 44.87
CA ASN A 126 20.47 -5.78 44.93
C ASN A 126 20.31 -6.51 43.58
N GLN A 127 20.74 -5.92 42.45
CA GLN A 127 20.64 -6.50 41.11
C GLN A 127 22.03 -6.74 40.52
N PHE A 128 22.30 -7.98 40.11
CA PHE A 128 23.50 -8.35 39.36
C PHE A 128 23.19 -8.27 37.85
N ARG A 129 23.50 -7.13 37.26
CA ARG A 129 23.18 -6.81 35.84
C ARG A 129 24.33 -7.22 34.94
N THR A 130 24.11 -8.20 34.10
CA THR A 130 25.10 -8.66 33.12
C THR A 130 24.90 -7.93 31.81
N THR A 131 25.95 -7.27 31.36
CA THR A 131 26.05 -6.70 30.00
C THR A 131 26.98 -7.58 29.18
N VAL A 132 26.51 -8.10 28.04
CA VAL A 132 27.27 -8.91 27.10
C VAL A 132 27.52 -8.08 25.83
N LEU A 133 28.80 -7.82 25.53
CA LEU A 133 29.23 -7.16 24.30
C LEU A 133 29.93 -8.18 23.42
N MET A 134 29.47 -8.38 22.20
CA MET A 134 30.15 -9.18 21.18
C MET A 134 30.88 -8.25 20.22
N ASN A 135 32.22 -8.35 20.22
CA ASN A 135 33.07 -7.66 19.27
C ASN A 135 33.35 -8.58 18.09
N VAL A 136 32.94 -8.17 16.91
CA VAL A 136 33.08 -8.91 15.68
C VAL A 136 34.10 -8.19 14.80
N GLN A 137 35.28 -8.76 14.62
CA GLN A 137 36.25 -8.27 13.65
C GLN A 137 36.09 -9.06 12.35
N LEU A 138 35.74 -8.36 11.28
CA LEU A 138 35.55 -8.96 9.96
C LEU A 138 36.86 -8.97 9.19
N GLY A 139 37.17 -10.11 8.62
CA GLY A 139 38.14 -10.22 7.52
C GLY A 139 37.60 -9.66 6.21
N LYS A 140 38.31 -9.86 5.12
CA LYS A 140 37.82 -9.49 3.79
C LYS A 140 36.65 -10.39 3.38
N ASN A 141 35.65 -9.80 2.68
CA ASN A 141 34.59 -10.58 2.11
C ASN A 141 35.07 -11.33 0.86
N LEU A 142 34.62 -12.55 0.68
CA LEU A 142 34.81 -13.27 -0.56
C LEU A 142 34.09 -12.54 -1.70
N THR A 143 34.75 -12.40 -2.84
CA THR A 143 34.19 -11.83 -4.05
C THR A 143 34.12 -12.87 -5.17
N ILE A 144 33.10 -12.79 -6.01
CA ILE A 144 32.95 -13.69 -7.15
C ILE A 144 33.93 -13.29 -8.22
N ASP A 145 34.81 -14.22 -8.61
CA ASP A 145 35.74 -14.04 -9.71
C ASP A 145 35.15 -14.50 -11.04
N SER A 146 34.57 -15.70 -11.06
CA SER A 146 33.89 -16.20 -12.26
C SER A 146 32.52 -16.78 -11.92
N LEU A 147 31.63 -16.74 -12.92
CA LEU A 147 30.32 -17.40 -12.90
C LEU A 147 30.21 -18.25 -14.16
N ALA A 148 30.02 -19.54 -13.98
CA ALA A 148 29.80 -20.48 -15.06
C ALA A 148 28.46 -21.20 -14.87
N PHE A 149 27.79 -21.46 -16.00
CA PHE A 149 26.62 -22.32 -16.07
C PHE A 149 26.99 -23.55 -16.88
N ASN A 150 26.85 -24.72 -16.30
CA ASN A 150 27.25 -25.99 -16.93
C ASN A 150 26.12 -27.01 -16.83
N PHE A 151 25.19 -26.93 -17.76
CA PHE A 151 24.04 -27.85 -17.85
C PHE A 151 24.33 -28.93 -18.89
N LYS A 152 24.09 -30.20 -18.55
CA LYS A 152 24.24 -31.35 -19.47
C LYS A 152 23.26 -31.27 -20.62
N SER A 153 22.04 -30.76 -20.37
CA SER A 153 21.03 -30.54 -21.40
C SER A 153 21.35 -29.29 -22.22
N PRO A 154 21.57 -29.41 -23.55
CA PRO A 154 21.82 -28.26 -24.43
C PRO A 154 20.67 -27.21 -24.38
N ASP A 155 19.43 -27.70 -24.23
CA ASP A 155 18.27 -26.82 -24.12
C ASP A 155 18.26 -25.97 -22.83
N LEU A 156 18.60 -26.58 -21.67
CA LEU A 156 18.70 -25.85 -20.40
C LEU A 156 19.84 -24.82 -20.48
N GLN A 157 21.00 -25.25 -21.05
CA GLN A 157 22.15 -24.36 -21.26
C GLN A 157 21.75 -23.14 -22.10
N LYS A 158 21.06 -23.36 -23.21
CA LYS A 158 20.59 -22.30 -24.11
C LYS A 158 19.63 -21.33 -23.39
N ILE A 159 18.68 -21.85 -22.63
CA ILE A 159 17.72 -21.02 -21.89
C ILE A 159 18.45 -20.08 -20.91
N VAL A 160 19.50 -20.57 -20.24
CA VAL A 160 20.26 -19.77 -19.30
C VAL A 160 21.08 -18.69 -20.02
N VAL A 161 21.79 -19.05 -21.08
CA VAL A 161 22.62 -18.11 -21.88
C VAL A 161 21.75 -16.99 -22.46
N ASP A 162 20.56 -17.31 -22.98
CA ASP A 162 19.63 -16.33 -23.55
C ASP A 162 19.10 -15.34 -22.48
N ASN A 163 19.14 -15.70 -21.19
CA ASN A 163 18.62 -14.89 -20.07
C ASN A 163 19.71 -14.42 -19.07
N ASP A 164 20.99 -14.60 -19.38
CA ASP A 164 22.12 -14.27 -18.49
C ASP A 164 22.16 -12.77 -18.06
N LYS A 165 21.65 -11.86 -18.89
CA LYS A 165 21.63 -10.42 -18.58
C LYS A 165 20.91 -10.07 -17.29
N GLU A 166 20.06 -10.94 -16.79
CA GLU A 166 19.26 -10.73 -15.58
C GLU A 166 19.90 -11.29 -14.30
N THR A 167 21.07 -11.98 -14.39
CA THR A 167 21.70 -12.55 -13.20
C THR A 167 22.21 -11.48 -12.23
N GLN A 168 22.04 -11.73 -10.93
CA GLN A 168 22.56 -10.90 -9.85
C GLN A 168 24.01 -11.30 -9.49
N LEU A 169 24.43 -12.51 -9.85
CA LEU A 169 25.79 -13.01 -9.65
C LEU A 169 26.68 -12.41 -10.74
N LYS A 170 27.57 -11.49 -10.37
CA LYS A 170 28.48 -10.84 -11.29
C LYS A 170 29.89 -10.81 -10.71
N LYS A 171 30.90 -10.92 -11.58
CA LYS A 171 32.31 -10.76 -11.21
C LYS A 171 32.54 -9.50 -10.36
N GLY A 172 33.33 -9.64 -9.30
CA GLY A 172 33.65 -8.56 -8.36
C GLY A 172 32.58 -8.24 -7.32
N ARG A 173 31.42 -8.90 -7.36
CA ARG A 173 30.41 -8.72 -6.31
C ARG A 173 30.69 -9.60 -5.10
N PRO A 174 30.30 -9.15 -3.89
CA PRO A 174 30.43 -9.94 -2.68
C PRO A 174 29.64 -11.26 -2.79
N TYR A 175 30.30 -12.34 -2.35
CA TYR A 175 29.68 -13.64 -2.24
C TYR A 175 28.65 -13.68 -1.12
N SER A 176 27.53 -14.37 -1.34
CA SER A 176 26.56 -14.69 -0.30
C SER A 176 25.77 -15.94 -0.70
N LYS A 177 25.65 -16.89 0.22
CA LYS A 177 24.81 -18.09 0.00
C LYS A 177 23.37 -17.74 -0.31
N GLN A 178 22.86 -16.65 0.26
CA GLN A 178 21.48 -16.19 0.00
C GLN A 178 21.31 -15.69 -1.43
N ILE A 179 22.29 -14.98 -1.99
CA ILE A 179 22.24 -14.51 -3.38
C ILE A 179 22.27 -15.71 -4.33
N ILE A 180 23.13 -16.70 -4.07
CA ILE A 180 23.18 -17.95 -4.85
C ILE A 180 21.85 -18.68 -4.76
N ALA A 181 21.27 -18.84 -3.56
CA ALA A 181 19.98 -19.48 -3.39
C ALA A 181 18.89 -18.76 -4.20
N THR A 182 18.87 -17.43 -4.17
CA THR A 182 17.92 -16.63 -4.96
C THR A 182 18.10 -16.83 -6.46
N GLU A 183 19.35 -16.94 -6.94
CA GLU A 183 19.62 -17.19 -8.36
C GLU A 183 19.18 -18.60 -8.78
N LEU A 184 19.39 -19.59 -7.92
CA LEU A 184 18.91 -20.95 -8.19
C LEU A 184 17.38 -21.01 -8.23
N ASP A 185 16.66 -20.33 -7.32
CA ASP A 185 15.19 -20.23 -7.33
C ASP A 185 14.68 -19.52 -8.61
N LYS A 186 15.41 -18.50 -9.06
CA LYS A 186 15.13 -17.81 -10.31
C LYS A 186 15.31 -18.73 -11.52
N LEU A 187 16.38 -19.54 -11.55
CA LEU A 187 16.61 -20.51 -12.60
C LEU A 187 15.51 -21.59 -12.64
N VAL A 188 15.08 -22.09 -11.47
CA VAL A 188 13.94 -23.02 -11.39
C VAL A 188 12.70 -22.39 -12.03
N THR A 189 12.38 -21.15 -11.64
CA THR A 189 11.25 -20.43 -12.22
C THR A 189 11.40 -20.24 -13.74
N LEU A 190 12.61 -19.91 -14.21
CA LEU A 190 12.92 -19.77 -15.62
C LEU A 190 12.72 -21.08 -16.39
N PHE A 191 13.23 -22.20 -15.87
CA PHE A 191 13.06 -23.51 -16.49
C PHE A 191 11.60 -23.97 -16.49
N ARG A 192 10.87 -23.81 -15.39
CA ARG A 192 9.45 -24.11 -15.31
C ARG A 192 8.60 -23.24 -16.25
N LYS A 193 9.04 -22.01 -16.49
CA LYS A 193 8.43 -21.14 -17.52
C LYS A 193 8.65 -21.67 -18.95
N ASN A 194 9.70 -22.47 -19.16
CA ASN A 194 10.08 -23.06 -20.44
C ASN A 194 9.79 -24.56 -20.57
N GLY A 195 8.83 -25.05 -19.80
CA GLY A 195 8.30 -26.40 -19.96
C GLY A 195 8.79 -27.46 -18.98
N TYR A 196 9.80 -27.18 -18.19
CA TYR A 196 10.41 -28.15 -17.28
C TYR A 196 9.64 -28.27 -15.95
N TYR A 197 8.46 -28.87 -15.98
CA TYR A 197 7.52 -28.96 -14.85
C TYR A 197 8.11 -29.64 -13.61
N ARG A 198 8.81 -30.77 -13.79
CA ARG A 198 9.38 -31.56 -12.68
C ARG A 198 10.62 -30.94 -12.05
N LEU A 199 11.29 -30.01 -12.74
CA LEU A 199 12.55 -29.43 -12.24
C LEU A 199 12.28 -28.60 -10.97
N ASN A 200 12.95 -28.98 -9.89
CA ASN A 200 12.86 -28.41 -8.57
C ASN A 200 14.18 -27.76 -8.13
N ARG A 201 14.14 -27.06 -7.02
CA ARG A 201 15.32 -26.40 -6.44
C ARG A 201 16.45 -27.39 -6.08
N GLU A 202 16.05 -28.59 -5.66
CA GLU A 202 16.94 -29.68 -5.25
C GLU A 202 17.73 -30.28 -6.42
N ASP A 203 17.22 -30.10 -7.65
CA ASP A 203 17.85 -30.59 -8.87
C ASP A 203 19.01 -29.70 -9.36
N LEU A 204 19.13 -28.51 -8.77
CA LEU A 204 20.19 -27.55 -9.08
C LEU A 204 21.19 -27.45 -7.93
N VAL A 205 22.47 -27.40 -8.31
CA VAL A 205 23.58 -27.25 -7.38
C VAL A 205 24.47 -26.09 -7.81
N ALA A 206 24.85 -25.26 -6.87
CA ALA A 206 25.93 -24.29 -7.04
C ALA A 206 27.20 -24.85 -6.39
N VAL A 207 28.18 -25.13 -7.18
CA VAL A 207 29.52 -25.48 -6.72
C VAL A 207 30.32 -24.20 -6.55
N VAL A 208 30.87 -24.01 -5.36
CA VAL A 208 31.69 -22.84 -5.02
C VAL A 208 33.14 -23.34 -4.82
N ASP A 209 33.99 -22.95 -5.73
CA ASP A 209 35.43 -23.30 -5.68
C ASP A 209 36.24 -22.10 -5.17
N THR A 210 37.06 -22.38 -4.20
CA THR A 210 37.98 -21.41 -3.60
C THR A 210 39.42 -21.71 -3.93
N THR A 211 39.70 -22.71 -4.79
CA THR A 211 41.04 -23.14 -5.15
C THR A 211 41.67 -22.13 -6.12
N ASP A 212 42.87 -21.69 -5.81
CA ASP A 212 43.61 -20.83 -6.73
C ASP A 212 44.08 -21.68 -7.92
N ILE A 213 43.75 -21.23 -9.15
CA ILE A 213 44.04 -21.95 -10.38
C ILE A 213 45.52 -22.25 -10.54
N SER A 214 46.43 -21.40 -10.02
CA SER A 214 47.85 -21.62 -10.09
C SER A 214 48.34 -22.87 -9.33
N LEU A 215 47.54 -23.39 -8.39
CA LEU A 215 47.81 -24.63 -7.68
C LEU A 215 47.50 -25.89 -8.50
N LEU A 216 46.80 -25.74 -9.61
CA LEU A 216 46.49 -26.83 -10.53
C LEU A 216 47.61 -27.07 -11.56
N GLU A 217 48.57 -26.12 -11.67
CA GLU A 217 49.74 -26.29 -12.51
C GLU A 217 50.70 -27.24 -11.82
N ILE A 218 50.88 -28.42 -12.41
CA ILE A 218 51.77 -29.45 -11.89
C ILE A 218 53.19 -29.08 -12.27
N THR A 219 53.99 -28.67 -11.29
CA THR A 219 55.45 -28.52 -11.46
C THR A 219 56.18 -29.67 -10.81
N LEU A 220 57.27 -30.14 -11.44
CA LEU A 220 58.09 -31.18 -10.92
C LEU A 220 59.18 -30.66 -9.97
N ASP A 221 59.27 -29.30 -9.84
CA ASP A 221 60.24 -28.67 -8.94
C ASP A 221 59.57 -28.41 -7.56
N PRO A 222 60.02 -29.05 -6.46
CA PRO A 222 59.43 -28.84 -5.13
C PRO A 222 59.59 -27.42 -4.61
N PHE A 223 60.60 -26.66 -5.00
CA PHE A 223 60.79 -25.27 -4.60
C PHE A 223 59.79 -24.35 -5.30
N GLU A 224 59.57 -24.58 -6.59
CA GLU A 224 58.59 -23.85 -7.35
C GLU A 224 57.16 -24.15 -6.85
N GLN A 225 56.87 -25.40 -6.51
CA GLN A 225 55.60 -25.78 -5.90
C GLN A 225 55.38 -25.11 -4.55
N ALA A 226 56.41 -25.06 -3.68
CA ALA A 226 56.31 -24.35 -2.39
C ALA A 226 56.13 -22.84 -2.58
N ARG A 227 56.79 -22.23 -3.59
CA ARG A 227 56.57 -20.81 -3.95
C ARG A 227 55.18 -20.55 -4.43
N GLN A 228 54.65 -21.38 -5.32
CA GLN A 228 53.27 -21.27 -5.82
C GLN A 228 52.24 -21.36 -4.69
N ILE A 229 52.43 -22.30 -3.74
CA ILE A 229 51.57 -22.44 -2.56
C ILE A 229 51.63 -21.19 -1.68
N ALA A 230 52.82 -20.63 -1.44
CA ALA A 230 52.99 -19.43 -0.64
C ALA A 230 52.34 -18.20 -1.30
N GLU A 231 52.54 -18.00 -2.59
CA GLU A 231 51.98 -16.92 -3.38
C GLU A 231 50.44 -17.04 -3.48
N ALA A 232 49.90 -18.24 -3.68
CA ALA A 232 48.48 -18.50 -3.70
C ALA A 232 47.85 -18.20 -2.34
N SER A 233 48.55 -18.59 -1.24
CA SER A 233 48.09 -18.27 0.11
C SER A 233 48.07 -16.77 0.39
N GLU A 234 49.07 -16.03 -0.10
CA GLU A 234 49.11 -14.57 0.05
C GLU A 234 48.05 -13.85 -0.81
N ARG A 235 47.87 -14.28 -2.08
CA ARG A 235 46.77 -13.77 -2.94
C ARG A 235 45.41 -13.99 -2.28
N ARG A 236 45.19 -15.19 -1.73
CA ARG A 236 43.92 -15.51 -1.04
C ARG A 236 43.72 -14.63 0.21
N ARG A 237 44.78 -14.33 0.95
CA ARG A 237 44.73 -13.43 2.11
C ARG A 237 44.47 -11.99 1.70
N LEU A 238 45.03 -11.53 0.59
CA LEU A 238 44.89 -10.15 0.09
C LEU A 238 43.59 -9.92 -0.63
N ASN A 239 43.15 -10.86 -1.48
CA ASN A 239 41.90 -10.73 -2.27
C ASN A 239 41.23 -12.12 -2.37
N PRO A 240 40.45 -12.52 -1.37
CA PRO A 240 39.77 -13.80 -1.38
C PRO A 240 38.66 -13.80 -2.47
N THR A 241 38.80 -14.71 -3.42
CA THR A 241 37.87 -14.89 -4.53
C THR A 241 37.26 -16.27 -4.54
N VAL A 242 36.11 -16.42 -5.22
CA VAL A 242 35.46 -17.71 -5.45
C VAL A 242 34.94 -17.80 -6.88
N ASP A 243 35.06 -18.99 -7.45
CA ASP A 243 34.43 -19.38 -8.69
C ASP A 243 33.11 -20.08 -8.38
N VAL A 244 32.03 -19.64 -9.03
CA VAL A 244 30.70 -20.20 -8.85
C VAL A 244 30.29 -20.90 -10.15
N THR A 245 30.10 -22.21 -10.06
CA THR A 245 29.55 -23.01 -11.17
C THR A 245 28.16 -23.51 -10.80
N ILE A 246 27.14 -23.12 -11.55
CA ILE A 246 25.76 -23.61 -11.38
C ILE A 246 25.53 -24.72 -12.41
N ARG A 247 25.14 -25.88 -11.92
CA ARG A 247 24.85 -27.06 -12.74
C ARG A 247 23.65 -27.85 -12.22
N GLU A 248 23.15 -28.73 -13.04
CA GLU A 248 22.20 -29.76 -12.58
C GLU A 248 22.93 -30.76 -11.67
N ARG A 249 22.19 -31.30 -10.70
CA ARG A 249 22.66 -32.40 -9.87
C ARG A 249 22.76 -33.65 -10.76
N ASP A 250 23.70 -34.53 -10.45
CA ASP A 250 23.85 -35.80 -11.17
C ASP A 250 22.63 -36.69 -10.85
N THR A 251 21.67 -36.70 -11.75
CA THR A 251 20.49 -37.55 -11.75
C THR A 251 20.56 -38.53 -12.91
N THR A 252 19.97 -39.69 -12.71
CA THR A 252 19.91 -40.75 -13.75
C THR A 252 18.92 -40.44 -14.87
N GLU A 253 17.97 -39.54 -14.63
CA GLU A 253 16.92 -39.17 -15.58
C GLU A 253 17.16 -37.78 -16.15
N ALA A 254 17.07 -37.66 -17.48
CA ALA A 254 17.15 -36.38 -18.17
C ALA A 254 15.83 -35.59 -17.96
N PHE A 255 15.94 -34.29 -17.70
CA PHE A 255 14.76 -33.42 -17.61
C PHE A 255 14.05 -33.32 -18.95
N SER A 256 12.77 -33.64 -18.98
CA SER A 256 11.91 -33.56 -20.17
C SER A 256 10.98 -32.35 -20.10
N LYS A 257 10.61 -31.84 -21.27
CA LYS A 257 9.60 -30.81 -21.43
C LYS A 257 8.20 -31.38 -21.34
N TYR A 258 7.33 -30.66 -20.68
CA TYR A 258 5.92 -31.00 -20.57
C TYR A 258 5.06 -30.03 -21.38
N TYR A 259 4.02 -30.55 -21.98
CA TYR A 259 3.00 -29.79 -22.70
C TYR A 259 1.68 -29.83 -21.93
N ILE A 260 0.84 -28.85 -22.16
CA ILE A 260 -0.46 -28.76 -21.51
C ILE A 260 -1.40 -29.75 -22.19
N GLY A 261 -1.97 -30.67 -21.43
CA GLY A 261 -3.02 -31.60 -21.82
C GLY A 261 -4.41 -30.97 -21.65
N ASN A 262 -5.34 -31.73 -21.11
CA ASN A 262 -6.70 -31.27 -20.85
C ASN A 262 -6.79 -30.49 -19.53
N VAL A 263 -7.73 -29.52 -19.50
CA VAL A 263 -8.03 -28.73 -18.29
C VAL A 263 -9.46 -29.05 -17.85
N PHE A 264 -9.58 -29.64 -16.65
CA PHE A 264 -10.84 -30.05 -16.06
C PHE A 264 -11.25 -29.16 -14.92
N TYR A 265 -12.51 -28.80 -14.81
CA TYR A 265 -13.05 -28.00 -13.74
C TYR A 265 -14.12 -28.75 -12.97
N TYR A 266 -14.07 -28.68 -11.65
CA TYR A 266 -15.04 -29.24 -10.70
C TYR A 266 -15.62 -28.08 -9.86
N PRO A 267 -16.62 -27.33 -10.37
CA PRO A 267 -17.05 -26.05 -9.80
C PRO A 267 -17.72 -26.11 -8.42
N GLN A 268 -18.02 -27.32 -7.93
CA GLN A 268 -18.70 -27.54 -6.64
C GLN A 268 -18.01 -28.62 -5.81
N ALA A 269 -16.81 -29.05 -6.18
CA ALA A 269 -16.10 -30.13 -5.49
C ALA A 269 -14.88 -29.62 -4.73
N ARG A 270 -14.55 -30.29 -3.65
CA ARG A 270 -13.28 -30.16 -2.93
C ARG A 270 -12.30 -31.21 -3.44
N ILE A 271 -11.01 -31.00 -3.25
CA ILE A 271 -9.98 -31.91 -3.72
C ILE A 271 -10.11 -33.32 -3.15
N ASN A 272 -10.67 -33.46 -1.94
CA ASN A 272 -10.85 -34.72 -1.24
C ASN A 272 -12.19 -35.40 -1.55
N ASP A 273 -13.10 -34.73 -2.26
CA ASP A 273 -14.44 -35.26 -2.56
C ASP A 273 -14.41 -36.28 -3.71
N LEU A 274 -13.35 -36.26 -4.55
CA LEU A 274 -13.22 -37.13 -5.71
C LEU A 274 -11.96 -37.99 -5.62
N PRO A 275 -12.08 -39.33 -5.48
CA PRO A 275 -10.95 -40.23 -5.56
C PRO A 275 -10.36 -40.24 -6.97
N ASP A 276 -9.06 -40.58 -7.09
CA ASP A 276 -8.31 -40.57 -8.34
C ASP A 276 -8.94 -41.42 -9.47
N SER A 277 -9.61 -42.50 -9.10
CA SER A 277 -10.33 -43.38 -10.02
C SER A 277 -11.56 -42.74 -10.70
N LEU A 278 -12.19 -41.76 -10.03
CA LEU A 278 -13.36 -41.06 -10.55
C LEU A 278 -12.99 -39.77 -11.32
N MET A 279 -11.76 -39.31 -11.25
CA MET A 279 -11.33 -38.15 -12.02
C MET A 279 -11.29 -38.36 -13.52
N GLN A 280 -11.38 -39.60 -13.97
CA GLN A 280 -11.42 -39.99 -15.40
C GLN A 280 -12.85 -40.17 -15.91
N MET A 281 -13.85 -40.22 -15.05
CA MET A 281 -15.24 -40.43 -15.44
C MET A 281 -15.94 -39.10 -15.70
N ASP A 282 -16.79 -39.03 -16.70
CA ASP A 282 -17.54 -37.86 -17.19
C ASP A 282 -18.57 -37.29 -16.17
N PHE A 283 -18.30 -37.37 -14.87
CA PHE A 283 -19.29 -37.08 -13.83
C PHE A 283 -19.54 -35.59 -13.61
N ASN A 284 -18.65 -34.70 -13.95
CA ASN A 284 -18.88 -33.26 -13.78
C ASN A 284 -18.07 -32.49 -14.81
N ILE A 285 -18.76 -31.82 -15.68
CA ILE A 285 -18.31 -30.68 -16.48
C ILE A 285 -16.82 -30.68 -16.80
N VAL A 286 -16.48 -31.42 -17.81
CA VAL A 286 -15.16 -31.43 -18.43
C VAL A 286 -15.12 -30.30 -19.44
N PHE A 287 -14.34 -29.25 -19.15
CA PHE A 287 -14.08 -28.24 -20.14
C PHE A 287 -12.67 -28.44 -20.69
N THR A 288 -12.57 -28.69 -21.96
CA THR A 288 -11.29 -28.79 -22.64
C THR A 288 -11.12 -27.56 -23.52
N ARG A 289 -10.18 -26.69 -23.18
CA ARG A 289 -9.82 -25.56 -24.05
C ARG A 289 -8.96 -26.05 -25.18
N GLY A 290 -9.46 -25.95 -26.40
CA GLY A 290 -8.75 -26.40 -27.65
C GLY A 290 -9.53 -27.41 -28.50
N ASN A 291 -10.37 -28.25 -27.92
CA ASN A 291 -11.42 -29.01 -28.63
C ASN A 291 -12.73 -28.68 -27.90
N LYS A 292 -13.68 -28.08 -28.60
CA LYS A 292 -14.99 -27.63 -28.07
C LYS A 292 -15.86 -28.82 -27.67
N THR A 293 -15.47 -29.53 -26.63
CA THR A 293 -16.32 -30.57 -26.02
C THR A 293 -16.85 -30.04 -24.71
N SER A 294 -17.80 -29.12 -24.75
CA SER A 294 -18.58 -28.76 -23.57
C SER A 294 -19.74 -29.76 -23.45
N LYS A 295 -19.63 -30.70 -22.56
CA LYS A 295 -20.66 -31.73 -22.36
C LYS A 295 -21.58 -31.52 -21.17
N GLN A 296 -21.65 -30.39 -20.50
CA GLN A 296 -22.73 -30.06 -19.60
C GLN A 296 -22.55 -28.65 -18.97
N ASN A 297 -23.63 -27.86 -18.97
CA ASN A 297 -23.67 -26.64 -18.16
C ASN A 297 -23.79 -27.04 -16.69
N SER A 298 -22.85 -26.62 -15.86
CA SER A 298 -23.00 -26.70 -14.41
C SER A 298 -24.25 -25.96 -13.97
N PRO A 299 -25.06 -26.49 -13.07
CA PRO A 299 -26.13 -25.73 -12.43
C PRO A 299 -25.59 -24.52 -11.65
N PHE A 300 -24.28 -24.49 -11.34
CA PHE A 300 -23.65 -23.45 -10.57
C PHE A 300 -23.04 -22.34 -11.43
N ILE A 301 -22.35 -22.65 -12.54
CA ILE A 301 -21.65 -21.65 -13.39
C ILE A 301 -21.68 -22.07 -14.87
N HIS A 302 -21.73 -21.09 -15.76
CA HIS A 302 -21.53 -21.30 -17.19
C HIS A 302 -20.06 -21.48 -17.55
N PHE A 303 -19.79 -22.07 -18.70
CA PHE A 303 -18.42 -22.32 -19.18
C PHE A 303 -17.63 -21.04 -19.45
N LYS A 304 -18.27 -20.04 -20.03
CA LYS A 304 -17.62 -18.83 -20.53
C LYS A 304 -16.74 -18.11 -19.51
N PRO A 305 -17.16 -17.88 -18.25
CA PRO A 305 -16.29 -17.27 -17.23
C PRO A 305 -15.04 -18.08 -16.93
N LEU A 306 -15.11 -19.41 -16.96
CA LEU A 306 -13.98 -20.30 -16.75
C LEU A 306 -13.00 -20.24 -17.93
N ASP A 307 -13.51 -20.30 -19.16
CA ASP A 307 -12.69 -20.24 -20.38
C ASP A 307 -11.97 -18.90 -20.53
N GLU A 308 -12.64 -17.80 -20.31
CA GLU A 308 -12.06 -16.44 -20.39
C GLU A 308 -10.95 -16.21 -19.37
N HIS A 309 -10.98 -16.89 -18.21
CA HIS A 309 -9.99 -16.75 -17.12
C HIS A 309 -8.97 -17.88 -17.06
N THR A 310 -8.92 -18.74 -18.09
CA THR A 310 -7.95 -19.82 -18.22
C THR A 310 -6.89 -19.47 -19.26
N TYR A 311 -5.63 -19.48 -18.84
CA TYR A 311 -4.46 -19.19 -19.69
C TYR A 311 -3.70 -20.44 -20.08
N LEU A 312 -4.15 -21.62 -19.63
CA LEU A 312 -3.64 -22.92 -20.01
C LEU A 312 -4.37 -23.38 -21.28
N GLN A 313 -3.63 -23.65 -22.35
CA GLN A 313 -4.18 -24.11 -23.63
C GLN A 313 -3.56 -25.43 -24.01
N LYS A 314 -4.38 -26.42 -24.39
CA LYS A 314 -3.92 -27.73 -24.82
C LYS A 314 -2.90 -27.63 -25.96
N GLY A 315 -1.85 -28.42 -25.88
CA GLY A 315 -0.78 -28.49 -26.88
C GLY A 315 0.30 -27.40 -26.75
N LEU A 316 0.11 -26.39 -25.91
CA LEU A 316 1.16 -25.42 -25.63
C LEU A 316 2.16 -25.96 -24.60
N LEU A 317 3.41 -25.53 -24.71
CA LEU A 317 4.43 -25.79 -23.73
C LEU A 317 3.99 -25.33 -22.34
N TYR A 318 4.21 -26.14 -21.32
CA TYR A 318 3.94 -25.77 -19.94
C TYR A 318 4.68 -24.46 -19.57
N ASN A 319 3.99 -23.62 -18.87
CA ASN A 319 4.54 -22.35 -18.38
C ASN A 319 3.94 -22.02 -17.01
N GLU A 320 4.77 -22.02 -15.99
CA GLU A 320 4.37 -21.82 -14.61
C GLU A 320 3.71 -20.45 -14.38
N GLU A 321 4.15 -19.40 -15.09
CA GLU A 321 3.52 -18.08 -15.02
C GLU A 321 2.06 -18.11 -15.51
N ARG A 322 1.78 -18.86 -16.58
CA ARG A 322 0.40 -19.03 -17.07
C ARG A 322 -0.46 -19.86 -16.13
N TYR A 323 0.15 -20.84 -15.45
CA TYR A 323 -0.53 -21.62 -14.42
C TYR A 323 -0.96 -20.72 -13.26
N PHE A 324 -0.05 -19.97 -12.65
CA PHE A 324 -0.39 -19.05 -11.57
C PHE A 324 -1.34 -17.94 -12.02
N LYS A 325 -1.20 -17.47 -13.26
CA LYS A 325 -2.14 -16.49 -13.81
C LYS A 325 -3.56 -17.06 -13.90
N THR A 326 -3.72 -18.33 -14.27
CA THR A 326 -5.03 -19.00 -14.28
C THR A 326 -5.61 -19.11 -12.88
N VAL A 327 -4.84 -19.59 -11.89
CA VAL A 327 -5.28 -19.70 -10.51
C VAL A 327 -5.70 -18.34 -9.95
N ASN A 328 -4.88 -17.32 -10.16
CA ASN A 328 -5.18 -15.96 -9.70
C ASN A 328 -6.41 -15.36 -10.38
N ALA A 329 -6.57 -15.56 -11.68
CA ALA A 329 -7.71 -15.05 -12.43
C ALA A 329 -9.03 -15.71 -11.97
N LEU A 330 -9.03 -17.03 -11.76
CA LEU A 330 -10.18 -17.74 -11.21
C LEU A 330 -10.50 -17.29 -9.77
N SER A 331 -9.49 -17.11 -8.94
CA SER A 331 -9.65 -16.59 -7.56
C SER A 331 -10.28 -15.19 -7.53
N GLN A 332 -9.89 -14.32 -8.45
CA GLN A 332 -10.41 -12.95 -8.56
C GLN A 332 -11.88 -12.88 -8.97
N LEU A 333 -12.46 -13.95 -9.52
CA LEU A 333 -13.90 -14.02 -9.77
C LEU A 333 -14.70 -13.92 -8.47
N GLY A 334 -14.11 -14.30 -7.32
CA GLY A 334 -14.75 -14.19 -5.99
C GLY A 334 -15.97 -15.08 -5.82
N THR A 335 -16.17 -16.02 -6.72
CA THR A 335 -17.25 -17.00 -6.70
C THR A 335 -16.87 -18.23 -5.87
N TRP A 336 -15.57 -18.44 -5.66
CA TRP A 336 -15.03 -19.56 -4.89
C TRP A 336 -14.27 -19.06 -3.65
N ASN A 337 -14.34 -19.84 -2.58
CA ASN A 337 -13.56 -19.63 -1.37
C ASN A 337 -12.16 -20.22 -1.48
N GLN A 338 -12.06 -21.36 -2.17
CA GLN A 338 -10.82 -22.12 -2.30
C GLN A 338 -10.71 -22.70 -3.70
N ILE A 339 -9.50 -22.71 -4.23
CA ILE A 339 -9.15 -23.29 -5.52
C ILE A 339 -7.97 -24.22 -5.27
N ASP A 340 -8.20 -25.50 -5.43
CA ASP A 340 -7.18 -26.54 -5.37
C ASP A 340 -6.91 -27.07 -6.77
N VAL A 341 -5.67 -27.42 -7.06
CA VAL A 341 -5.29 -27.94 -8.37
C VAL A 341 -4.50 -29.24 -8.18
N ARG A 342 -4.95 -30.26 -8.87
CA ARG A 342 -4.21 -31.51 -9.00
C ARG A 342 -3.75 -31.64 -10.45
N THR A 343 -2.47 -31.92 -10.64
CA THR A 343 -1.88 -32.20 -11.96
C THR A 343 -1.70 -33.70 -12.12
N ARG A 344 -1.99 -34.19 -13.32
CA ARG A 344 -1.77 -35.57 -13.70
C ARG A 344 -0.91 -35.63 -14.96
N GLU A 345 0.17 -36.36 -14.89
CA GLU A 345 1.04 -36.60 -16.02
C GLU A 345 0.45 -37.69 -16.91
N ILE A 346 0.46 -37.45 -18.22
CA ILE A 346 0.08 -38.39 -19.26
C ILE A 346 1.13 -38.37 -20.38
N THR A 347 1.29 -39.47 -21.06
CA THR A 347 2.11 -39.55 -22.26
C THR A 347 1.16 -39.65 -23.46
N ASP A 348 1.34 -38.77 -24.43
CA ASP A 348 0.59 -38.83 -25.72
C ASP A 348 1.58 -39.09 -26.86
N THR A 349 1.11 -39.63 -27.93
CA THR A 349 1.92 -39.97 -29.10
C THR A 349 1.60 -39.02 -30.24
N ILE A 350 2.64 -38.37 -30.78
CA ILE A 350 2.53 -37.55 -32.00
C ILE A 350 3.11 -38.32 -33.18
N HIS A 351 2.30 -38.44 -34.22
CA HIS A 351 2.74 -38.98 -35.50
C HIS A 351 3.21 -37.82 -36.38
N THR A 352 4.52 -37.69 -36.56
CA THR A 352 5.10 -36.70 -37.47
C THR A 352 5.45 -37.38 -38.80
N LEU A 353 4.81 -36.90 -39.86
CA LEU A 353 5.18 -37.32 -41.22
C LEU A 353 6.52 -36.64 -41.59
N ILE A 354 7.55 -37.43 -41.79
CA ILE A 354 8.83 -36.96 -42.34
C ILE A 354 8.68 -37.04 -43.85
N PRO A 355 8.76 -35.93 -44.60
CA PRO A 355 8.75 -35.99 -46.07
C PRO A 355 9.95 -36.84 -46.52
N GLY A 356 9.66 -37.94 -47.17
CA GLY A 356 10.67 -38.73 -47.85
C GLY A 356 11.21 -37.99 -49.08
N ASP A 357 12.49 -38.15 -49.36
CA ASP A 357 13.05 -37.74 -50.63
C ASP A 357 12.35 -38.54 -51.75
N SER A 358 12.24 -37.99 -52.96
CA SER A 358 11.34 -38.37 -54.06
C SER A 358 11.26 -39.85 -54.47
N SER A 359 11.90 -40.75 -53.74
CA SER A 359 11.91 -42.21 -53.99
C SER A 359 11.58 -43.06 -52.76
N ILE A 360 11.29 -42.51 -51.58
CA ILE A 360 11.00 -43.27 -50.37
C ILE A 360 9.64 -42.86 -49.80
N ALA A 361 8.80 -43.80 -49.46
CA ALA A 361 7.50 -43.58 -48.81
C ALA A 361 7.70 -42.76 -47.51
N ALA A 362 6.82 -41.78 -47.28
CA ALA A 362 6.82 -40.94 -46.08
C ALA A 362 6.89 -41.80 -44.82
N GLN A 363 7.93 -41.67 -44.04
CA GLN A 363 8.05 -42.39 -42.77
C GLN A 363 7.28 -41.62 -41.66
N VAL A 364 6.48 -42.38 -40.90
CA VAL A 364 5.79 -41.87 -39.74
C VAL A 364 6.72 -42.03 -38.53
N ARG A 365 7.25 -40.90 -38.03
CA ARG A 365 7.96 -40.91 -36.77
C ARG A 365 6.94 -40.76 -35.63
N VAL A 366 6.97 -41.72 -34.71
CA VAL A 366 6.13 -41.72 -33.52
C VAL A 366 6.97 -41.15 -32.35
N ASP A 367 6.71 -39.92 -31.96
CA ASP A 367 7.36 -39.32 -30.83
C ASP A 367 6.40 -39.32 -29.64
N SER A 368 6.87 -39.74 -28.45
CA SER A 368 6.12 -39.65 -27.21
C SER A 368 6.29 -38.27 -26.59
N ILE A 369 5.19 -37.63 -26.26
CA ILE A 369 5.19 -36.29 -25.64
C ILE A 369 4.60 -36.36 -24.24
N ASN A 370 5.32 -35.81 -23.27
CA ASN A 370 4.82 -35.69 -21.91
C ASN A 370 3.80 -34.54 -21.81
N MET A 371 2.63 -34.82 -21.31
CA MET A 371 1.56 -33.82 -21.13
C MET A 371 1.09 -33.78 -19.68
N LEU A 372 0.56 -32.62 -19.29
CA LEU A 372 -0.03 -32.37 -17.98
C LEU A 372 -1.53 -32.10 -18.10
N ASN A 373 -2.33 -32.96 -17.53
CA ASN A 373 -3.75 -32.67 -17.28
C ASN A 373 -3.89 -31.88 -15.96
N PHE A 374 -4.69 -30.83 -16.00
CA PHE A 374 -4.95 -29.96 -14.84
C PHE A 374 -6.39 -30.16 -14.36
N HIS A 375 -6.56 -30.50 -13.08
CA HIS A 375 -7.84 -30.69 -12.43
C HIS A 375 -8.04 -29.58 -11.40
N PHE A 376 -8.93 -28.63 -11.70
CA PHE A 376 -9.27 -27.49 -10.81
C PHE A 376 -10.49 -27.83 -9.97
N PHE A 377 -10.30 -27.96 -8.67
CA PHE A 377 -11.35 -28.13 -7.68
C PHE A 377 -11.74 -26.75 -7.12
N LEU A 378 -12.97 -26.36 -7.38
CA LEU A 378 -13.44 -25.00 -7.10
C LEU A 378 -14.52 -25.07 -6.01
N THR A 379 -14.13 -24.84 -4.75
CA THR A 379 -15.04 -24.84 -3.60
C THR A 379 -15.86 -23.56 -3.59
N PRO A 380 -17.21 -23.61 -3.73
CA PRO A 380 -18.04 -22.42 -3.83
C PRO A 380 -17.99 -21.54 -2.58
N ALA A 381 -17.96 -20.23 -2.78
CA ALA A 381 -18.31 -19.27 -1.75
C ALA A 381 -19.83 -19.22 -1.58
N GLN A 382 -20.30 -18.73 -0.42
CA GLN A 382 -21.71 -18.45 -0.23
C GLN A 382 -22.20 -17.46 -1.31
N LYS A 383 -23.19 -17.89 -2.11
CA LYS A 383 -23.73 -17.10 -3.22
C LYS A 383 -24.31 -15.77 -2.75
N TYR A 384 -25.06 -15.80 -1.64
CA TYR A 384 -25.67 -14.63 -1.02
C TYR A 384 -25.00 -14.33 0.32
N ALA A 385 -24.74 -13.07 0.57
CA ALA A 385 -24.28 -12.58 1.87
C ALA A 385 -25.05 -11.31 2.23
N ILE A 386 -25.46 -11.23 3.48
CA ILE A 386 -26.11 -10.06 4.06
C ILE A 386 -25.24 -9.58 5.20
N SER A 387 -24.94 -8.27 5.23
CA SER A 387 -24.32 -7.64 6.38
C SER A 387 -25.10 -6.38 6.77
N THR A 388 -25.11 -6.09 8.06
CA THR A 388 -25.71 -4.90 8.64
C THR A 388 -24.67 -4.20 9.48
N ASP A 389 -24.44 -2.90 9.19
CA ASP A 389 -23.48 -2.07 9.91
C ASP A 389 -24.20 -0.88 10.53
N LEU A 390 -24.02 -0.66 11.83
CA LEU A 390 -24.47 0.53 12.53
C LEU A 390 -23.33 1.53 12.64
N GLU A 391 -23.54 2.72 12.12
CA GLU A 391 -22.56 3.82 12.15
C GLU A 391 -23.04 4.91 13.11
N VAL A 392 -22.16 5.33 14.01
CA VAL A 392 -22.35 6.51 14.85
C VAL A 392 -21.27 7.51 14.51
N SER A 393 -21.66 8.72 14.16
CA SER A 393 -20.73 9.78 13.74
C SER A 393 -21.03 11.09 14.47
N ARG A 394 -20.01 11.92 14.61
CA ARG A 394 -20.17 13.29 15.07
C ARG A 394 -19.83 14.24 13.93
N ASN A 395 -20.82 14.99 13.50
CA ASN A 395 -20.67 15.96 12.42
C ASN A 395 -20.65 17.37 13.01
N SER A 396 -19.57 18.12 12.75
CA SER A 396 -19.48 19.54 13.09
C SER A 396 -19.59 20.35 11.81
N GLY A 397 -20.76 20.87 11.50
CA GLY A 397 -20.98 21.77 10.36
C GLY A 397 -21.12 23.21 10.82
N THR A 398 -20.47 24.13 10.12
CA THR A 398 -20.50 25.56 10.46
C THR A 398 -21.66 26.32 9.86
N ILE A 399 -22.34 25.76 8.87
CA ILE A 399 -23.55 26.36 8.28
C ILE A 399 -24.65 26.48 9.31
N LEU A 400 -24.64 25.65 10.33
CA LEU A 400 -25.68 25.56 11.36
C LEU A 400 -25.04 25.26 12.71
N ASN A 401 -24.65 26.27 13.43
CA ASN A 401 -24.18 26.26 14.81
C ASN A 401 -24.55 24.97 15.60
N GLY A 402 -23.85 23.87 15.42
CA GLY A 402 -24.15 22.67 16.18
C GLY A 402 -23.24 21.47 15.92
N ASN A 403 -22.85 20.82 16.99
CA ASN A 403 -22.37 19.48 16.98
C ASN A 403 -23.56 18.54 16.76
N LEU A 404 -23.59 17.84 15.62
CA LEU A 404 -24.64 16.89 15.31
C LEU A 404 -24.15 15.47 15.59
N LEU A 405 -25.01 14.69 16.24
CA LEU A 405 -24.80 13.24 16.38
C LEU A 405 -25.48 12.55 15.20
N GLY A 406 -24.69 11.92 14.36
CA GLY A 406 -25.20 11.11 13.24
C GLY A 406 -25.32 9.65 13.65
N ILE A 407 -26.44 9.04 13.31
CA ILE A 407 -26.67 7.59 13.45
C ILE A 407 -27.13 7.10 12.08
N ALA A 408 -26.46 6.09 11.54
CA ALA A 408 -26.84 5.48 10.27
C ALA A 408 -26.79 3.95 10.34
N ASN A 409 -27.71 3.33 9.61
CA ASN A 409 -27.73 1.89 9.41
C ASN A 409 -27.51 1.59 7.92
N ASN A 410 -26.54 0.70 7.64
CA ASN A 410 -26.22 0.22 6.30
C ASN A 410 -26.59 -1.25 6.21
N ILE A 411 -27.43 -1.62 5.27
CA ILE A 411 -27.75 -3.01 4.94
C ILE A 411 -27.13 -3.30 3.58
N THR A 412 -26.21 -4.26 3.55
CA THR A 412 -25.50 -4.69 2.33
C THR A 412 -25.95 -6.09 1.95
N LEU A 413 -26.48 -6.22 0.73
CA LEU A 413 -26.83 -7.48 0.11
C LEU A 413 -25.82 -7.76 -1.01
N ARG A 414 -25.16 -8.90 -0.98
CA ARG A 414 -24.19 -9.31 -2.01
C ARG A 414 -24.63 -10.63 -2.64
N ASN A 415 -24.62 -10.67 -3.99
CA ASN A 415 -24.73 -11.90 -4.77
C ASN A 415 -23.43 -12.07 -5.58
N ARG A 416 -22.73 -13.21 -5.38
CA ARG A 416 -21.41 -13.48 -5.97
C ARG A 416 -21.47 -14.16 -7.32
N ASN A 417 -22.66 -14.59 -7.79
CA ASN A 417 -22.78 -15.34 -9.01
C ASN A 417 -24.15 -15.08 -9.68
N VAL A 418 -24.32 -13.84 -10.16
CA VAL A 418 -25.51 -13.43 -10.90
C VAL A 418 -25.49 -14.13 -12.27
N TRP A 419 -26.64 -14.66 -12.70
CA TRP A 419 -26.82 -15.36 -13.97
C TRP A 419 -25.84 -16.52 -14.22
N ARG A 420 -25.20 -17.07 -13.20
CA ARG A 420 -24.17 -18.12 -13.32
C ARG A 420 -22.95 -17.71 -14.17
N GLU A 421 -22.68 -16.42 -14.26
CA GLU A 421 -21.62 -15.79 -15.08
C GLU A 421 -20.47 -15.27 -14.22
N ALA A 422 -20.38 -15.67 -12.94
CA ALA A 422 -19.45 -15.12 -11.94
C ALA A 422 -19.57 -13.58 -11.78
N ILE A 423 -20.71 -13.02 -12.19
CA ILE A 423 -21.02 -11.61 -12.04
C ILE A 423 -21.34 -11.33 -10.58
N GLN A 424 -20.72 -10.33 -10.01
CA GLN A 424 -20.97 -9.91 -8.64
C GLN A 424 -21.92 -8.73 -8.60
N SER A 425 -22.93 -8.84 -7.75
CA SER A 425 -23.87 -7.77 -7.48
C SER A 425 -23.80 -7.38 -6.00
N GLY A 426 -23.73 -6.08 -5.74
CA GLY A 426 -23.79 -5.50 -4.41
C GLY A 426 -24.87 -4.45 -4.32
N THR A 427 -25.80 -4.61 -3.40
CA THR A 427 -26.85 -3.63 -3.10
C THR A 427 -26.65 -3.10 -1.70
N ILE A 428 -26.59 -1.78 -1.54
CA ILE A 428 -26.45 -1.12 -0.24
C ILE A 428 -27.66 -0.20 -0.05
N ILE A 429 -28.34 -0.39 1.06
CA ILE A 429 -29.41 0.51 1.52
C ILE A 429 -28.90 1.17 2.80
N ARG A 430 -28.84 2.50 2.79
CA ARG A 430 -28.40 3.30 3.93
C ARG A 430 -29.51 4.24 4.37
N ASN A 431 -29.82 4.22 5.66
CA ASN A 431 -30.69 5.18 6.30
C ASN A 431 -29.94 5.84 7.44
N GLY A 432 -29.96 7.17 7.50
CA GLY A 432 -29.24 7.95 8.50
C GLY A 432 -30.06 9.14 9.00
N ILE A 433 -29.80 9.50 10.25
CA ILE A 433 -30.34 10.69 10.89
C ILE A 433 -29.21 11.46 11.56
N GLU A 434 -29.35 12.78 11.59
CA GLU A 434 -28.48 13.64 12.39
C GLU A 434 -29.32 14.38 13.44
N LEU A 435 -28.88 14.30 14.68
CA LEU A 435 -29.56 14.86 15.84
C LEU A 435 -28.72 16.01 16.41
N SER A 436 -29.39 17.10 16.78
CA SER A 436 -28.80 18.18 17.58
C SER A 436 -29.29 18.05 19.02
N LEU A 437 -28.37 17.92 19.96
CA LEU A 437 -28.68 17.84 21.37
C LEU A 437 -28.92 19.24 22.01
N ALA A 438 -28.63 20.30 21.26
CA ALA A 438 -28.68 21.68 21.74
C ALA A 438 -29.97 22.44 21.33
N ASN A 439 -30.80 21.86 20.46
CA ASN A 439 -31.99 22.55 19.90
C ASN A 439 -33.29 21.90 20.36
N ASN A 440 -34.35 22.71 20.46
CA ASN A 440 -35.73 22.22 20.77
C ASN A 440 -36.29 21.23 19.73
N THR A 441 -35.64 21.13 18.58
CA THR A 441 -35.97 20.13 17.53
C THR A 441 -34.74 19.24 17.30
N PRO A 442 -34.70 18.06 17.94
CA PRO A 442 -33.50 17.22 17.89
C PRO A 442 -33.17 16.70 16.49
N LEU A 443 -34.14 16.30 15.69
CA LEU A 443 -33.91 15.80 14.32
C LEU A 443 -33.60 16.98 13.38
N GLN A 444 -32.38 17.00 12.87
CA GLN A 444 -31.89 18.03 11.95
C GLN A 444 -31.80 17.55 10.51
N THR A 445 -31.30 16.33 10.28
CA THR A 445 -31.09 15.76 8.94
C THR A 445 -31.64 14.35 8.89
N PHE A 446 -32.32 14.04 7.80
CA PHE A 446 -32.70 12.67 7.40
C PHE A 446 -32.04 12.36 6.06
N GLN A 447 -31.45 11.18 5.95
CA GLN A 447 -30.80 10.70 4.73
C GLN A 447 -31.22 9.28 4.45
N SER A 448 -31.63 9.00 3.23
CA SER A 448 -31.89 7.66 2.73
C SER A 448 -31.20 7.49 1.38
N SER A 449 -30.49 6.38 1.19
CA SER A 449 -29.84 6.10 -0.07
C SER A 449 -29.90 4.62 -0.43
N PHE A 450 -29.99 4.37 -1.72
CA PHE A 450 -29.92 3.07 -2.35
C PHE A 450 -28.75 3.08 -3.34
N SER A 451 -27.92 2.05 -3.32
CA SER A 451 -26.83 1.87 -4.28
C SER A 451 -26.79 0.43 -4.74
N HIS A 452 -26.71 0.23 -6.04
CA HIS A 452 -26.56 -1.08 -6.67
C HIS A 452 -25.36 -1.08 -7.61
N THR A 453 -24.43 -2.02 -7.40
CA THR A 453 -23.23 -2.18 -8.24
C THR A 453 -23.23 -3.57 -8.85
N LEU A 454 -23.07 -3.64 -10.16
CA LEU A 454 -22.90 -4.87 -10.93
C LEU A 454 -21.49 -4.91 -11.49
N SER A 455 -20.71 -5.92 -11.12
CA SER A 455 -19.33 -6.12 -11.55
C SER A 455 -19.23 -7.36 -12.42
N ILE A 456 -18.97 -7.18 -13.70
CA ILE A 456 -18.89 -8.24 -14.72
C ILE A 456 -17.42 -8.53 -14.97
N PRO A 457 -16.92 -9.77 -14.73
CA PRO A 457 -15.49 -10.10 -14.81
C PRO A 457 -14.99 -10.23 -16.26
N ARG A 458 -15.42 -9.33 -17.14
CA ARG A 458 -14.98 -9.21 -18.52
C ARG A 458 -15.12 -7.78 -19.01
N LEU A 459 -14.40 -7.41 -20.05
CA LEU A 459 -14.57 -6.10 -20.70
C LEU A 459 -15.68 -6.18 -21.75
N LEU A 460 -16.79 -5.52 -21.48
CA LEU A 460 -17.91 -5.35 -22.44
C LEU A 460 -17.60 -4.14 -23.32
N ALA A 461 -16.48 -4.18 -24.06
CA ALA A 461 -16.06 -3.12 -24.96
C ALA A 461 -16.29 -3.51 -26.40
N PRO A 462 -16.66 -2.58 -27.30
CA PRO A 462 -16.88 -2.87 -28.71
C PRO A 462 -15.59 -3.32 -29.45
N TRP A 463 -14.42 -3.00 -28.90
CA TRP A 463 -13.12 -3.44 -29.42
C TRP A 463 -12.58 -4.58 -28.57
N GLN A 464 -12.64 -5.79 -29.03
CA GLN A 464 -11.94 -6.92 -28.44
C GLN A 464 -10.50 -6.98 -28.99
N SER A 465 -9.52 -6.71 -28.15
CA SER A 465 -8.11 -6.80 -28.50
C SER A 465 -7.46 -8.03 -27.88
N LYS A 466 -6.62 -8.76 -28.63
CA LYS A 466 -5.72 -9.80 -28.11
C LYS A 466 -4.81 -9.28 -26.96
N ARG A 467 -4.68 -7.95 -26.81
CA ARG A 467 -3.97 -7.30 -25.68
C ARG A 467 -4.64 -7.52 -24.33
N ILE A 468 -5.95 -7.80 -24.29
CA ILE A 468 -6.69 -8.10 -23.05
C ILE A 468 -6.11 -9.32 -22.33
N GLN A 469 -5.65 -10.32 -23.07
CA GLN A 469 -5.03 -11.53 -22.50
C GLN A 469 -3.71 -11.25 -21.75
N ARG A 470 -3.11 -10.08 -21.97
CA ARG A 470 -1.90 -9.63 -21.25
C ARG A 470 -2.18 -8.92 -19.94
N LEU A 471 -3.46 -8.67 -19.61
CA LEU A 471 -3.89 -8.07 -18.35
C LEU A 471 -3.95 -9.13 -17.26
N ASP A 472 -3.69 -8.72 -16.01
CA ASP A 472 -3.77 -9.61 -14.85
C ASP A 472 -5.19 -9.72 -14.33
N ALA A 473 -5.96 -8.63 -14.42
CA ALA A 473 -7.38 -8.59 -14.08
C ALA A 473 -8.09 -7.51 -14.90
N TYR A 474 -9.36 -7.75 -15.17
CA TYR A 474 -10.21 -6.77 -15.86
C TYR A 474 -11.67 -7.03 -15.55
N LYS A 475 -12.45 -5.96 -15.51
CA LYS A 475 -13.92 -6.04 -15.30
C LYS A 475 -14.64 -4.83 -15.88
N THR A 476 -15.92 -5.00 -16.16
CA THR A 476 -16.87 -3.92 -16.43
C THR A 476 -17.73 -3.70 -15.20
N VAL A 477 -17.91 -2.46 -14.81
CA VAL A 477 -18.68 -2.08 -13.61
C VAL A 477 -19.81 -1.17 -14.03
N PHE A 478 -21.03 -1.53 -13.64
CA PHE A 478 -22.20 -0.67 -13.68
C PHE A 478 -22.54 -0.29 -12.25
N ASN A 479 -22.78 0.98 -12.02
CA ASN A 479 -23.24 1.48 -10.73
C ASN A 479 -24.46 2.36 -10.90
N PHE A 480 -25.45 2.14 -10.05
CA PHE A 480 -26.62 2.97 -9.94
C PHE A 480 -26.81 3.34 -8.48
N ALA A 481 -27.01 4.61 -8.18
CA ALA A 481 -27.29 5.08 -6.84
C ALA A 481 -28.37 6.17 -6.87
N ALA A 482 -29.24 6.13 -5.88
CA ALA A 482 -30.21 7.16 -5.64
C ALA A 482 -30.17 7.57 -4.17
N ALA A 483 -30.19 8.87 -3.88
CA ALA A 483 -30.17 9.35 -2.51
C ALA A 483 -31.14 10.52 -2.31
N TYR A 484 -31.71 10.56 -1.14
CA TYR A 484 -32.56 11.64 -0.63
C TYR A 484 -31.96 12.14 0.68
N THR A 485 -31.71 13.44 0.76
CA THR A 485 -31.22 14.08 1.97
C THR A 485 -32.13 15.28 2.26
N GLU A 486 -32.82 15.26 3.38
CA GLU A 486 -33.58 16.40 3.88
C GLU A 486 -32.90 16.99 5.10
N ARG A 487 -32.54 18.27 5.01
CA ARG A 487 -32.13 19.05 6.14
C ARG A 487 -33.22 20.01 6.53
N ARG A 488 -33.77 19.81 7.69
CA ARG A 488 -34.92 20.54 8.19
C ARG A 488 -34.71 22.04 8.09
N ASN A 489 -35.70 22.75 7.53
CA ASN A 489 -35.72 24.18 7.26
C ASN A 489 -34.67 24.71 6.28
N PHE A 490 -33.75 23.87 5.75
CA PHE A 490 -32.66 24.30 4.89
C PHE A 490 -32.85 23.85 3.45
N PHE A 491 -32.84 22.53 3.20
CA PHE A 491 -32.91 22.01 1.84
C PHE A 491 -33.44 20.57 1.80
N ARG A 492 -33.92 20.19 0.63
CA ARG A 492 -34.11 18.80 0.20
C ARG A 492 -33.26 18.54 -1.03
N LEU A 493 -32.37 17.61 -0.94
CA LEU A 493 -31.48 17.21 -2.03
C LEU A 493 -31.86 15.80 -2.48
N ARG A 494 -32.16 15.65 -3.75
CA ARG A 494 -32.37 14.38 -4.42
C ARG A 494 -31.24 14.19 -5.41
N SER A 495 -30.64 13.01 -5.39
CA SER A 495 -29.60 12.69 -6.35
C SER A 495 -29.83 11.32 -6.97
N VAL A 496 -29.56 11.21 -8.26
CA VAL A 496 -29.52 9.96 -8.99
C VAL A 496 -28.19 9.92 -9.73
N VAL A 497 -27.44 8.84 -9.54
CA VAL A 497 -26.15 8.65 -10.16
C VAL A 497 -26.14 7.31 -10.90
N GLY A 498 -25.80 7.34 -12.17
CA GLY A 498 -25.59 6.15 -12.99
C GLY A 498 -24.23 6.18 -13.64
N SER A 499 -23.46 5.11 -13.55
CA SER A 499 -22.16 5.05 -14.21
C SER A 499 -21.87 3.68 -14.82
N TRP A 500 -21.17 3.73 -15.93
CA TRP A 500 -20.64 2.57 -16.62
C TRP A 500 -19.13 2.75 -16.76
N GLY A 501 -18.34 1.76 -16.40
CA GLY A 501 -16.87 1.87 -16.43
C GLY A 501 -16.17 0.54 -16.65
N TYR A 502 -14.92 0.67 -17.00
CA TYR A 502 -13.96 -0.42 -17.19
C TYR A 502 -12.83 -0.27 -16.19
N GLU A 503 -12.49 -1.36 -15.53
CA GLU A 503 -11.33 -1.44 -14.67
C GLU A 503 -10.40 -2.54 -15.19
N TRP A 504 -9.12 -2.24 -15.31
CA TRP A 504 -8.11 -3.24 -15.66
C TRP A 504 -6.82 -3.03 -14.88
N LYS A 505 -6.17 -4.14 -14.60
CA LYS A 505 -4.92 -4.20 -13.84
C LYS A 505 -3.83 -4.87 -14.66
N LYS A 506 -2.64 -4.29 -14.61
CA LYS A 506 -1.42 -4.90 -15.14
C LYS A 506 -0.28 -4.67 -14.16
N LYS A 507 0.21 -5.73 -13.53
CA LYS A 507 1.14 -5.68 -12.41
C LYS A 507 0.56 -4.78 -11.29
N ASN A 508 1.26 -3.71 -10.94
CA ASN A 508 0.84 -2.77 -9.90
C ASN A 508 -0.02 -1.60 -10.42
N ASN A 509 -0.20 -1.52 -11.75
CA ASN A 509 -0.92 -0.43 -12.39
C ASN A 509 -2.39 -0.77 -12.52
N ILE A 510 -3.26 0.07 -11.97
CA ILE A 510 -4.71 -0.06 -12.04
C ILE A 510 -5.26 1.15 -12.80
N TRP A 511 -6.02 0.88 -13.82
CA TRP A 511 -6.71 1.87 -14.61
C TRP A 511 -8.22 1.73 -14.44
N LEU A 512 -8.90 2.84 -14.26
CA LEU A 512 -10.35 2.92 -14.25
C LEU A 512 -10.77 3.96 -15.28
N TYR A 513 -11.52 3.53 -16.29
CA TYR A 513 -12.11 4.42 -17.28
C TYR A 513 -13.64 4.32 -17.22
N LYS A 514 -14.29 5.42 -16.92
CA LYS A 514 -15.75 5.56 -16.96
C LYS A 514 -16.10 6.41 -18.18
N PRO A 515 -16.50 5.81 -19.30
CA PRO A 515 -16.93 6.57 -20.48
C PRO A 515 -18.25 7.31 -20.26
N LEU A 516 -19.06 6.86 -19.30
CA LEU A 516 -20.33 7.48 -18.96
C LEU A 516 -20.51 7.51 -17.45
N ASN A 517 -20.69 8.69 -16.90
CA ASN A 517 -21.07 8.96 -15.54
C ASN A 517 -22.15 10.06 -15.56
N LEU A 518 -23.37 9.69 -15.18
CA LEU A 518 -24.53 10.55 -15.12
C LEU A 518 -24.81 10.92 -13.67
N GLU A 519 -24.88 12.19 -13.34
CA GLU A 519 -25.20 12.67 -12.00
C GLU A 519 -26.29 13.73 -12.12
N LEU A 520 -27.43 13.45 -11.54
CA LEU A 520 -28.59 14.32 -11.52
C LEU A 520 -28.81 14.78 -10.09
N TYR A 521 -28.73 16.08 -9.86
CA TYR A 521 -28.95 16.69 -8.57
C TYR A 521 -30.13 17.68 -8.67
N THR A 522 -31.14 17.49 -7.83
CA THR A 522 -32.28 18.42 -7.66
C THR A 522 -32.27 18.91 -6.23
N LEU A 523 -32.16 20.22 -6.07
CA LEU A 523 -32.11 20.89 -4.79
C LEU A 523 -33.35 21.77 -4.63
N ASP A 524 -34.16 21.47 -3.63
CA ASP A 524 -35.26 22.35 -3.19
C ASP A 524 -34.73 23.22 -2.04
N THR A 525 -34.63 24.52 -2.22
CA THR A 525 -34.21 25.49 -1.21
C THR A 525 -35.35 25.84 -0.27
N LEU A 526 -35.13 25.75 1.06
CA LEU A 526 -36.07 26.12 2.07
C LEU A 526 -35.70 27.48 2.72
N LYS A 527 -36.59 28.06 3.52
CA LYS A 527 -36.43 29.42 4.11
C LYS A 527 -35.06 29.63 4.79
N GLY A 528 -34.55 28.66 5.55
CA GLY A 528 -33.28 28.76 6.23
C GLY A 528 -32.08 28.82 5.29
N LEU A 529 -32.11 28.12 4.15
CA LEU A 529 -31.04 28.18 3.16
C LEU A 529 -31.10 29.52 2.38
N VAL A 530 -32.29 30.03 2.08
CA VAL A 530 -32.45 31.34 1.45
C VAL A 530 -31.83 32.43 2.33
N ALA A 531 -32.15 32.43 3.63
CA ALA A 531 -31.57 33.36 4.61
C ALA A 531 -30.03 33.17 4.77
N ALA A 532 -29.55 31.93 4.62
CA ALA A 532 -28.11 31.67 4.63
C ALA A 532 -27.42 32.19 3.35
N PHE A 533 -28.09 32.21 2.21
CA PHE A 533 -27.58 32.81 0.96
C PHE A 533 -27.46 34.32 1.06
N GLU A 534 -28.36 34.98 1.75
CA GLU A 534 -28.27 36.43 1.99
C GLU A 534 -27.06 36.76 2.87
N LYS A 535 -26.80 35.94 3.90
CA LYS A 535 -25.66 36.10 4.79
C LYS A 535 -24.33 35.64 4.18
N ASN A 536 -24.40 34.69 3.24
CA ASN A 536 -23.21 34.15 2.58
C ASN A 536 -23.49 33.93 1.09
N PRO A 537 -23.22 34.92 0.23
CA PRO A 537 -23.41 34.80 -1.22
C PRO A 537 -22.63 33.66 -1.88
N PHE A 538 -21.53 33.20 -1.27
CA PHE A 538 -20.77 32.05 -1.76
C PHE A 538 -21.57 30.75 -1.76
N LEU A 539 -22.45 30.58 -0.79
CA LEU A 539 -23.32 29.40 -0.74
C LEU A 539 -24.27 29.35 -1.95
N ARG A 540 -24.70 30.52 -2.46
CA ARG A 540 -25.58 30.58 -3.60
C ARG A 540 -24.98 30.03 -4.88
N THR A 541 -23.68 30.20 -5.07
CA THR A 541 -22.94 29.62 -6.19
C THR A 541 -22.61 28.14 -5.98
N ALA A 542 -22.53 27.72 -4.72
CA ALA A 542 -22.21 26.34 -4.36
C ALA A 542 -23.42 25.39 -4.44
N PHE A 543 -24.64 25.87 -4.16
CA PHE A 543 -25.86 25.06 -4.15
C PHE A 543 -26.69 25.29 -5.42
N ASN A 544 -26.23 24.75 -6.56
CA ASN A 544 -26.96 24.83 -7.82
C ASN A 544 -27.53 23.46 -8.19
N THR A 545 -28.75 23.49 -8.79
CA THR A 545 -29.36 22.34 -9.46
C THR A 545 -28.69 22.16 -10.82
N GLY A 546 -28.34 20.94 -11.19
CA GLY A 546 -27.76 20.72 -12.53
C GLY A 546 -27.46 19.24 -12.79
N TYR A 547 -27.14 18.97 -14.04
CA TYR A 547 -26.83 17.65 -14.54
C TYR A 547 -25.35 17.59 -14.88
N VAL A 548 -24.67 16.52 -14.41
CA VAL A 548 -23.29 16.21 -14.80
C VAL A 548 -23.33 14.96 -15.66
N VAL A 549 -22.85 15.10 -16.88
CA VAL A 549 -22.58 13.97 -17.77
C VAL A 549 -21.08 14.01 -18.05
N SER A 550 -20.37 13.11 -17.41
CA SER A 550 -18.91 13.14 -17.43
C SER A 550 -18.29 11.82 -17.87
N GLN A 551 -17.06 11.91 -18.31
CA GLN A 551 -16.14 10.78 -18.47
C GLN A 551 -14.97 10.97 -17.53
N THR A 552 -14.48 9.86 -16.96
CA THR A 552 -13.40 9.89 -15.97
C THR A 552 -12.36 8.84 -16.29
N LEU A 553 -11.09 9.24 -16.32
CA LEU A 553 -9.95 8.34 -16.39
C LEU A 553 -9.14 8.47 -15.11
N THR A 554 -8.95 7.36 -14.40
CA THR A 554 -8.14 7.30 -13.19
C THR A 554 -7.04 6.26 -13.34
N PHE A 555 -5.82 6.65 -13.00
CA PHE A 555 -4.65 5.80 -12.94
C PHE A 555 -4.15 5.72 -11.50
N ASN A 556 -3.92 4.51 -11.01
CA ASN A 556 -3.33 4.25 -9.70
C ASN A 556 -2.17 3.28 -9.84
N THR A 557 -1.07 3.54 -9.16
CA THR A 557 0.05 2.60 -9.11
C THR A 557 0.74 2.65 -7.75
N THR A 558 1.24 1.49 -7.32
CA THR A 558 2.10 1.37 -6.14
C THR A 558 3.40 0.69 -6.57
N PHE A 559 4.54 1.27 -6.23
CA PHE A 559 5.85 0.73 -6.60
C PHE A 559 6.87 0.91 -5.48
N ALA A 560 7.79 -0.04 -5.40
CA ALA A 560 8.92 0.05 -4.48
C ALA A 560 9.85 1.19 -4.90
N GLY A 561 10.41 1.88 -3.92
CA GLY A 561 11.47 2.86 -4.18
C GLY A 561 12.82 2.19 -4.44
N SER A 562 13.86 3.01 -4.58
CA SER A 562 15.25 2.54 -4.77
C SER A 562 15.75 1.67 -3.60
N LYS A 563 15.15 1.80 -2.44
CA LYS A 563 15.46 1.01 -1.23
C LYS A 563 14.24 0.16 -0.85
N PRO A 564 14.42 -1.06 -0.33
CA PRO A 564 13.32 -1.98 -0.02
C PRO A 564 12.36 -1.46 1.07
N ASN A 565 12.78 -0.48 1.85
CA ASN A 565 11.98 0.15 2.89
C ASN A 565 11.17 1.37 2.42
N VAL A 566 11.13 1.64 1.12
CA VAL A 566 10.40 2.76 0.51
C VAL A 566 9.28 2.23 -0.37
N SER A 567 8.06 2.67 -0.10
CA SER A 567 6.88 2.41 -0.90
C SER A 567 6.32 3.72 -1.44
N ASN A 568 6.02 3.76 -2.72
CA ASN A 568 5.44 4.92 -3.39
C ASN A 568 4.05 4.57 -3.92
N TYR A 569 3.16 5.54 -3.85
CA TYR A 569 1.83 5.48 -4.43
C TYR A 569 1.59 6.72 -5.28
N VAL A 570 1.08 6.54 -6.49
CA VAL A 570 0.67 7.63 -7.39
C VAL A 570 -0.77 7.40 -7.82
N ARG A 571 -1.56 8.46 -7.77
CA ARG A 571 -2.90 8.51 -8.34
C ARG A 571 -3.01 9.75 -9.21
N ILE A 572 -3.55 9.57 -10.42
CA ILE A 572 -3.89 10.66 -11.33
C ILE A 572 -5.32 10.41 -11.79
N SER A 573 -6.16 11.43 -11.73
CA SER A 573 -7.56 11.36 -12.18
C SER A 573 -7.89 12.57 -13.04
N VAL A 574 -8.51 12.33 -14.18
CA VAL A 574 -9.00 13.37 -15.07
C VAL A 574 -10.48 13.12 -15.32
N GLU A 575 -11.30 14.11 -15.04
CA GLU A 575 -12.75 14.11 -15.30
C GLU A 575 -13.08 15.23 -16.26
N GLU A 576 -13.73 14.88 -17.36
CA GLU A 576 -14.29 15.84 -18.32
C GLU A 576 -15.82 15.73 -18.30
N ALA A 577 -16.51 16.83 -18.19
CA ALA A 577 -17.96 16.88 -18.12
C ALA A 577 -18.54 17.82 -19.18
N GLY A 578 -19.58 17.36 -19.84
CA GLY A 578 -20.41 18.15 -20.76
C GLY A 578 -19.83 18.35 -22.16
N GLY A 579 -18.66 17.79 -22.49
CA GLY A 579 -18.04 17.95 -23.81
C GLY A 579 -18.84 17.33 -24.94
N LEU A 580 -19.25 16.07 -24.79
CA LEU A 580 -19.99 15.36 -25.84
C LEU A 580 -21.45 15.80 -25.96
N LEU A 581 -22.17 15.89 -24.83
CA LEU A 581 -23.62 16.20 -24.84
C LEU A 581 -23.90 17.69 -24.73
N GLY A 582 -22.94 18.50 -24.29
CA GLY A 582 -23.13 19.94 -24.16
C GLY A 582 -23.28 20.70 -25.49
N PHE A 583 -22.91 20.07 -26.61
CA PHE A 583 -23.19 20.63 -27.97
C PHE A 583 -24.66 20.45 -28.39
N ILE A 584 -25.43 19.58 -27.71
CA ILE A 584 -26.83 19.35 -28.03
C ILE A 584 -27.68 20.49 -27.42
N ARG A 585 -28.42 21.23 -28.27
CA ARG A 585 -29.17 22.43 -27.90
C ARG A 585 -30.15 22.21 -26.74
N SER A 586 -30.78 21.03 -26.65
CA SER A 586 -31.73 20.66 -25.59
C SER A 586 -31.11 20.58 -24.19
N PHE A 587 -29.80 20.41 -24.07
CA PHE A 587 -29.09 20.30 -22.79
C PHE A 587 -28.30 21.57 -22.43
N HIS A 588 -28.32 22.61 -23.27
CA HIS A 588 -27.38 23.75 -23.21
C HIS A 588 -27.39 24.47 -21.84
N ASN A 589 -28.55 24.62 -21.20
CA ASN A 589 -28.71 25.39 -19.97
C ASN A 589 -28.85 24.50 -18.70
N LYS A 590 -28.56 23.21 -18.81
CA LYS A 590 -28.77 22.25 -17.70
C LYS A 590 -27.51 21.45 -17.36
N LEU A 591 -26.52 21.40 -18.26
CA LEU A 591 -25.33 20.61 -18.10
C LEU A 591 -24.16 21.46 -17.61
N TYR A 592 -23.48 20.98 -16.56
CA TYR A 592 -22.18 21.50 -16.18
C TYR A 592 -21.12 21.11 -17.18
N ARG A 593 -20.25 22.05 -17.53
CA ARG A 593 -19.14 21.86 -18.47
C ARG A 593 -17.83 22.21 -17.79
N TYR A 594 -17.05 21.20 -17.46
CA TYR A 594 -15.77 21.39 -16.78
C TYR A 594 -14.77 20.29 -17.11
N ILE A 595 -13.50 20.61 -16.89
CA ILE A 595 -12.41 19.66 -16.81
C ILE A 595 -11.85 19.74 -15.39
N LYS A 596 -11.70 18.59 -14.72
CA LYS A 596 -11.12 18.47 -13.40
C LYS A 596 -9.98 17.46 -13.43
N THR A 597 -8.81 17.88 -12.95
CA THR A 597 -7.63 17.02 -12.85
C THR A 597 -7.15 16.98 -11.41
N GLU A 598 -6.84 15.80 -10.93
CA GLU A 598 -6.29 15.55 -9.58
C GLU A 598 -5.05 14.68 -9.70
N GLY A 599 -4.01 15.03 -8.95
CA GLY A 599 -2.80 14.24 -8.80
C GLY A 599 -2.45 14.06 -7.33
N GLU A 600 -2.09 12.85 -6.94
CA GLU A 600 -1.65 12.53 -5.60
C GLU A 600 -0.43 11.63 -5.65
N PHE A 601 0.60 12.03 -4.92
CA PHE A 601 1.79 11.24 -4.68
C PHE A 601 1.94 11.00 -3.18
N ARG A 602 2.15 9.75 -2.78
CA ARG A 602 2.44 9.38 -1.40
C ARG A 602 3.71 8.55 -1.37
N GLN A 603 4.56 8.81 -0.40
CA GLN A 603 5.73 8.00 -0.12
C GLN A 603 5.76 7.62 1.35
N LEU A 604 5.93 6.34 1.63
CA LEU A 604 6.17 5.81 2.95
C LEU A 604 7.59 5.25 3.01
N ARG A 605 8.38 5.75 3.95
CA ARG A 605 9.71 5.25 4.24
C ARG A 605 9.71 4.64 5.63
N SER A 606 9.76 3.32 5.69
CA SER A 606 9.76 2.56 6.94
C SER A 606 11.18 2.38 7.45
N PHE A 607 11.37 2.62 8.75
CA PHE A 607 12.57 2.31 9.48
C PHE A 607 12.25 1.18 10.47
N ARG A 608 13.25 0.69 11.21
CA ARG A 608 13.05 -0.45 12.13
C ARG A 608 11.86 -0.27 13.09
N LYS A 609 11.68 0.92 13.67
CA LYS A 609 10.61 1.22 14.64
C LYS A 609 9.78 2.45 14.27
N THR A 610 10.21 3.23 13.30
CA THR A 610 9.60 4.50 12.94
C THR A 610 9.28 4.54 11.45
N ALA A 611 8.46 5.49 11.03
CA ALA A 611 8.18 5.69 9.62
C ALA A 611 8.07 7.18 9.30
N LEU A 612 8.46 7.54 8.10
CA LEU A 612 8.32 8.87 7.55
C LEU A 612 7.38 8.80 6.35
N ALA A 613 6.30 9.54 6.40
CA ALA A 613 5.28 9.58 5.36
C ALA A 613 5.20 10.98 4.75
N TYR A 614 5.12 11.04 3.43
CA TYR A 614 4.94 12.26 2.64
C TYR A 614 3.70 12.11 1.76
N ARG A 615 2.95 13.20 1.62
CA ARG A 615 1.86 13.29 0.67
C ARG A 615 1.94 14.62 -0.05
N PHE A 616 1.81 14.59 -1.37
CA PHE A 616 1.63 15.75 -2.23
C PHE A 616 0.32 15.56 -2.97
N PHE A 617 -0.55 16.55 -2.87
CA PHE A 617 -1.83 16.57 -3.56
C PHE A 617 -1.98 17.87 -4.33
N GLY A 618 -2.38 17.75 -5.58
CA GLY A 618 -2.71 18.89 -6.42
C GLY A 618 -3.99 18.59 -7.20
N GLY A 619 -4.90 19.55 -7.21
CA GLY A 619 -6.12 19.46 -7.98
C GLY A 619 -6.49 20.80 -8.60
N ILE A 620 -6.99 20.75 -9.83
CA ILE A 620 -7.49 21.90 -10.57
C ILE A 620 -8.75 21.54 -11.32
N GLY A 621 -9.76 22.41 -11.24
CA GLY A 621 -10.97 22.28 -12.00
C GLY A 621 -11.29 23.57 -12.76
N TYR A 622 -11.49 23.43 -14.06
CA TYR A 622 -11.80 24.54 -14.95
C TYR A 622 -13.20 24.40 -15.53
N ASN A 623 -14.10 25.28 -15.14
CA ASN A 623 -15.42 25.39 -15.74
C ASN A 623 -15.33 26.24 -17.03
N TYR A 624 -15.62 25.62 -18.16
CA TYR A 624 -15.62 26.29 -19.48
C TYR A 624 -17.04 26.65 -19.97
N SER A 625 -18.06 26.50 -19.10
CA SER A 625 -19.40 26.98 -19.40
C SER A 625 -19.47 28.51 -19.34
N ASN A 626 -20.10 29.09 -20.31
CA ASN A 626 -20.43 30.53 -20.31
C ASN A 626 -21.86 30.81 -19.93
N ASP A 627 -22.61 29.78 -19.47
CA ASP A 627 -24.02 29.90 -19.13
C ASP A 627 -24.22 30.46 -17.71
N PRO A 628 -24.84 31.64 -17.54
CA PRO A 628 -25.11 32.22 -16.23
C PRO A 628 -26.04 31.38 -15.34
N LYS A 629 -26.90 30.53 -15.92
CA LYS A 629 -27.84 29.68 -15.16
C LYS A 629 -27.14 28.49 -14.50
N VAL A 630 -26.11 27.95 -15.12
CA VAL A 630 -25.32 26.82 -14.59
C VAL A 630 -24.17 27.29 -13.69
N GLY A 631 -23.84 28.57 -13.78
CA GLY A 631 -22.76 29.18 -13.01
C GLY A 631 -21.35 29.04 -13.66
N GLN A 632 -20.42 29.86 -13.19
CA GLN A 632 -19.04 29.93 -13.71
C GLN A 632 -18.04 29.12 -12.91
N SER A 633 -18.44 28.51 -11.80
CA SER A 633 -17.63 27.66 -10.95
C SER A 633 -17.98 26.19 -11.14
N LEU A 634 -17.14 25.31 -10.64
CA LEU A 634 -17.47 23.89 -10.55
C LEU A 634 -18.74 23.66 -9.74
N PRO A 635 -19.49 22.58 -9.99
CA PRO A 635 -20.53 22.14 -9.05
C PRO A 635 -19.96 21.97 -7.64
N PHE A 636 -20.66 22.36 -6.60
CA PHE A 636 -20.14 22.38 -5.22
C PHE A 636 -19.58 21.02 -4.76
N PHE A 637 -20.21 19.93 -5.20
CA PHE A 637 -19.77 18.56 -4.88
C PHE A 637 -18.53 18.11 -5.68
N LYS A 638 -18.08 18.90 -6.64
CA LYS A 638 -16.83 18.70 -7.40
C LYS A 638 -15.73 19.68 -7.00
N GLN A 639 -16.09 20.75 -6.26
CA GLN A 639 -15.11 21.72 -5.77
C GLN A 639 -14.21 21.13 -4.68
N PHE A 640 -13.03 21.72 -4.53
CA PHE A 640 -12.06 21.33 -3.53
C PHE A 640 -12.33 22.00 -2.19
N VAL A 641 -11.98 21.30 -1.12
CA VAL A 641 -12.09 21.79 0.25
C VAL A 641 -10.81 21.48 1.03
N ALA A 642 -10.39 22.36 1.92
CA ALA A 642 -9.26 22.15 2.79
C ALA A 642 -9.63 22.23 4.28
N GLY A 643 -8.80 21.59 5.12
CA GLY A 643 -9.03 21.43 6.56
C GLY A 643 -9.57 20.06 6.94
N GLY A 644 -9.61 19.78 8.23
CA GLY A 644 -10.06 18.51 8.78
C GLY A 644 -8.95 17.46 8.91
N PRO A 645 -9.30 16.26 9.41
CA PRO A 645 -8.32 15.27 9.86
C PRO A 645 -7.45 14.66 8.76
N ASN A 646 -7.82 14.74 7.48
CA ASN A 646 -7.11 14.13 6.36
C ASN A 646 -6.48 15.14 5.38
N SER A 647 -6.47 16.42 5.75
CA SER A 647 -5.99 17.52 4.92
C SER A 647 -5.15 18.47 5.82
N MET A 648 -5.52 19.73 5.93
CA MET A 648 -4.86 20.76 6.74
C MET A 648 -5.36 20.69 8.19
N ARG A 649 -4.74 19.88 9.05
CA ARG A 649 -5.25 19.50 10.39
C ARG A 649 -5.37 20.65 11.39
N ALA A 650 -4.64 21.75 11.18
CA ALA A 650 -4.76 22.95 12.03
C ALA A 650 -6.04 23.77 11.77
N TRP A 651 -6.82 23.44 10.78
CA TRP A 651 -8.10 24.05 10.45
C TRP A 651 -9.23 23.03 10.51
N PRO A 652 -10.40 23.41 11.04
CA PRO A 652 -11.60 22.59 10.87
C PRO A 652 -11.93 22.38 9.39
N LEU A 653 -12.69 21.34 9.09
CA LEU A 653 -13.09 21.01 7.72
C LEU A 653 -13.79 22.20 7.05
N ARG A 654 -13.39 22.53 5.82
CA ARG A 654 -13.92 23.62 4.98
C ARG A 654 -13.69 25.05 5.51
N GLN A 655 -12.83 25.23 6.50
CA GLN A 655 -12.59 26.56 7.09
C GLN A 655 -11.30 27.23 6.61
N LEU A 656 -10.50 26.57 5.81
CA LEU A 656 -9.31 27.14 5.18
C LEU A 656 -9.64 27.61 3.74
N GLY A 657 -9.09 28.73 3.34
CA GLY A 657 -9.19 29.31 1.98
C GLY A 657 -10.25 30.41 1.91
N LEU A 658 -10.53 30.96 0.81
CA LEU A 658 -9.89 30.90 -0.52
C LEU A 658 -8.67 31.83 -0.54
N GLY A 659 -7.47 31.32 -0.74
CA GLY A 659 -6.26 32.14 -0.64
C GLY A 659 -6.20 32.92 0.68
N SER A 660 -5.98 34.25 0.59
CA SER A 660 -6.02 35.21 1.71
C SER A 660 -7.31 36.06 1.78
N SER A 661 -8.39 35.61 1.14
CA SER A 661 -9.65 36.39 1.06
C SER A 661 -10.31 36.66 2.42
N LEU A 662 -9.99 35.86 3.44
CA LEU A 662 -10.52 36.05 4.79
C LEU A 662 -9.99 37.32 5.50
N VAL A 663 -8.92 37.90 5.01
CA VAL A 663 -8.36 39.17 5.57
C VAL A 663 -9.37 40.32 5.51
N SER A 664 -10.21 40.34 4.50
CA SER A 664 -11.22 41.38 4.28
C SER A 664 -12.64 40.97 4.69
N ASP A 665 -12.80 39.74 5.24
CA ASP A 665 -14.13 39.23 5.61
C ASP A 665 -14.50 39.63 7.03
N THR A 666 -15.35 40.65 7.15
CA THR A 666 -15.89 41.18 8.43
C THR A 666 -17.14 40.41 8.89
N SER A 667 -17.56 39.36 8.16
CA SER A 667 -18.77 38.66 8.54
C SER A 667 -18.60 37.80 9.80
N THR A 668 -19.63 37.82 10.66
CA THR A 668 -19.65 37.14 11.96
C THR A 668 -19.86 35.63 11.86
N THR A 669 -20.23 35.10 10.68
CA THR A 669 -20.53 33.70 10.47
C THR A 669 -19.34 32.96 9.83
N PHE A 670 -18.97 31.83 10.43
CA PHE A 670 -18.03 30.91 9.78
C PHE A 670 -18.68 30.37 8.49
N LYS A 671 -17.97 30.49 7.39
CA LYS A 671 -18.45 30.10 6.07
C LYS A 671 -17.66 28.89 5.60
N ASP A 672 -18.36 27.89 5.11
CA ASP A 672 -17.73 26.80 4.37
C ASP A 672 -17.06 27.35 3.09
N ARG A 673 -15.84 26.92 2.81
CA ARG A 673 -15.02 27.36 1.69
C ARG A 673 -14.86 26.24 0.68
N TYR A 674 -15.11 26.57 -0.57
CA TYR A 674 -15.02 25.67 -1.74
C TYR A 674 -14.20 26.38 -2.80
N GLY A 675 -13.19 25.69 -3.36
CA GLY A 675 -12.30 26.25 -4.37
C GLY A 675 -12.21 25.42 -5.64
N ASP A 676 -11.67 26.02 -6.69
CA ASP A 676 -11.43 25.37 -7.98
C ASP A 676 -10.02 24.74 -8.04
N ILE A 677 -9.11 25.16 -7.15
CA ILE A 677 -7.73 24.70 -7.07
C ILE A 677 -7.44 24.30 -5.61
N GLN A 678 -6.72 23.19 -5.43
CA GLN A 678 -6.18 22.75 -4.14
C GLN A 678 -4.73 22.31 -4.30
N LEU A 679 -3.86 22.79 -3.44
CA LEU A 679 -2.47 22.31 -3.34
C LEU A 679 -2.19 22.01 -1.87
N GLU A 680 -1.71 20.80 -1.60
CA GLU A 680 -1.36 20.33 -0.27
C GLU A 680 -0.08 19.51 -0.25
N MET A 681 0.70 19.69 0.79
CA MET A 681 1.84 18.88 1.18
C MET A 681 1.70 18.50 2.65
N ASN A 682 1.82 17.22 2.96
CA ASN A 682 1.74 16.72 4.31
C ASN A 682 2.99 15.88 4.60
N PHE A 683 3.63 16.15 5.73
CA PHE A 683 4.79 15.44 6.23
C PHE A 683 4.45 14.86 7.59
N GLU A 684 4.77 13.58 7.82
CA GLU A 684 4.44 12.94 9.08
C GLU A 684 5.55 11.96 9.49
N TYR A 685 6.15 12.20 10.66
CA TYR A 685 7.08 11.27 11.30
C TYR A 685 6.34 10.48 12.36
N ARG A 686 6.25 9.16 12.18
CA ARG A 686 5.51 8.21 13.01
C ARG A 686 6.46 7.41 13.88
N PHE A 687 6.15 7.29 15.17
CA PHE A 687 6.95 6.50 16.11
C PHE A 687 6.08 5.81 17.15
N PRO A 688 6.50 4.60 17.63
CA PRO A 688 5.79 3.87 18.65
C PRO A 688 6.03 4.51 20.02
N ILE A 689 5.02 4.45 20.89
CA ILE A 689 5.12 4.85 22.29
C ILE A 689 5.12 3.64 23.20
N ALA A 690 4.08 2.79 23.10
CA ALA A 690 3.89 1.63 23.95
C ALA A 690 2.99 0.59 23.27
N THR A 691 3.01 -0.62 23.79
CA THR A 691 2.00 -1.64 23.50
C THR A 691 1.39 -2.07 24.81
N ILE A 692 0.07 -1.91 24.98
CA ILE A 692 -0.67 -2.27 26.17
C ILE A 692 -1.67 -3.36 25.77
N SER A 693 -1.48 -4.56 26.27
CA SER A 693 -2.21 -5.75 25.81
C SER A 693 -2.03 -5.91 24.29
N SER A 694 -3.10 -5.92 23.51
CA SER A 694 -3.09 -6.01 22.05
C SER A 694 -3.08 -4.65 21.33
N VAL A 695 -3.23 -3.54 22.06
CA VAL A 695 -3.32 -2.20 21.50
C VAL A 695 -1.92 -1.60 21.36
N LYS A 696 -1.52 -1.24 20.15
CA LYS A 696 -0.27 -0.52 19.87
C LYS A 696 -0.54 0.98 19.95
N ILE A 697 0.13 1.66 20.86
CA ILE A 697 0.05 3.10 21.02
C ILE A 697 1.25 3.73 20.35
N GLY A 698 0.99 4.61 19.40
CA GLY A 698 2.00 5.40 18.71
C GLY A 698 1.72 6.89 18.78
N SER A 699 2.66 7.65 18.28
CA SER A 699 2.50 9.10 18.08
C SER A 699 3.04 9.49 16.71
N ALA A 700 2.65 10.68 16.27
CA ALA A 700 3.29 11.29 15.11
C ALA A 700 3.44 12.79 15.32
N ILE A 701 4.50 13.35 14.75
CA ILE A 701 4.71 14.77 14.56
C ILE A 701 4.49 15.05 13.09
N PHE A 702 3.76 16.13 12.79
CA PHE A 702 3.39 16.41 11.42
C PHE A 702 3.41 17.89 11.08
N THR A 703 3.55 18.17 9.79
CA THR A 703 3.43 19.50 9.19
C THR A 703 2.54 19.39 7.97
N ASP A 704 1.51 20.25 7.91
CA ASP A 704 0.59 20.38 6.81
C ASP A 704 0.76 21.76 6.16
N ILE A 705 0.95 21.81 4.85
CA ILE A 705 1.20 23.01 4.06
C ILE A 705 0.22 23.01 2.89
N GLY A 706 -0.54 24.06 2.66
CA GLY A 706 -1.44 24.11 1.52
C GLY A 706 -2.51 25.18 1.62
N ASN A 707 -3.38 25.23 0.62
CA ASN A 707 -4.57 26.05 0.59
C ASN A 707 -5.47 25.67 -0.59
N ILE A 708 -6.63 26.32 -0.71
CA ILE A 708 -7.52 26.29 -1.86
C ILE A 708 -7.72 27.69 -2.43
N TRP A 709 -7.97 27.78 -3.73
CA TRP A 709 -8.20 29.03 -4.46
C TRP A 709 -9.28 28.87 -5.52
N ASN A 710 -9.81 30.02 -5.98
CA ASN A 710 -10.60 30.08 -7.19
C ASN A 710 -9.68 30.26 -8.42
N LEU A 711 -10.10 29.72 -9.57
CA LEU A 711 -9.41 29.92 -10.82
C LEU A 711 -9.87 31.20 -11.54
N LYS A 712 -11.16 31.49 -11.47
CA LYS A 712 -11.78 32.68 -12.07
C LYS A 712 -12.16 33.70 -10.99
N ASN A 713 -12.28 34.98 -11.36
CA ASN A 713 -12.81 36.04 -10.49
C ASN A 713 -14.34 35.90 -10.36
N THR A 714 -14.81 34.89 -9.69
CA THR A 714 -16.26 34.65 -9.47
C THR A 714 -16.81 35.41 -8.26
N VAL A 715 -15.94 36.07 -7.51
CA VAL A 715 -16.26 36.76 -6.26
C VAL A 715 -15.62 38.12 -6.25
N THR A 716 -16.24 39.09 -5.59
CA THR A 716 -15.78 40.47 -5.42
C THR A 716 -14.40 40.62 -4.77
N ASN A 717 -13.86 39.54 -4.17
CA ASN A 717 -12.58 39.56 -3.48
C ASN A 717 -11.46 38.96 -4.36
N ALA A 718 -10.58 39.83 -4.87
CA ALA A 718 -9.44 39.45 -5.69
C ALA A 718 -8.43 38.53 -4.99
N ASN A 719 -8.42 38.50 -3.64
CA ASN A 719 -7.54 37.67 -2.82
C ASN A 719 -7.94 36.19 -2.79
N SER A 720 -9.08 35.83 -3.40
CA SER A 720 -9.54 34.44 -3.54
C SER A 720 -8.89 33.71 -4.71
N LYS A 721 -8.37 34.43 -5.70
CA LYS A 721 -7.78 33.88 -6.93
C LYS A 721 -6.31 33.50 -6.71
N LEU A 722 -5.88 32.37 -7.28
CA LEU A 722 -4.47 31.99 -7.30
C LEU A 722 -3.68 32.98 -8.17
N THR A 723 -2.68 33.61 -7.56
CA THR A 723 -1.72 34.48 -8.26
C THR A 723 -0.32 34.22 -7.74
N TRP A 724 0.66 34.15 -8.62
CA TRP A 724 2.05 33.84 -8.26
C TRP A 724 2.65 34.85 -7.27
N ASN A 725 2.31 36.14 -7.43
CA ASN A 725 2.80 37.21 -6.56
C ASN A 725 2.34 37.08 -5.10
N ARG A 726 1.20 36.43 -4.86
CA ARG A 726 0.64 36.21 -3.54
C ARG A 726 0.74 34.77 -3.06
N PHE A 727 1.24 33.86 -3.89
CA PHE A 727 1.29 32.44 -3.55
C PHE A 727 1.93 32.19 -2.19
N ALA A 728 3.11 32.81 -1.95
CA ALA A 728 3.79 32.67 -0.67
C ALA A 728 2.95 33.21 0.52
N ARG A 729 2.16 34.28 0.31
CA ARG A 729 1.29 34.82 1.33
C ARG A 729 0.08 33.90 1.59
N ASP A 730 -0.49 33.36 0.53
CA ASP A 730 -1.72 32.58 0.57
C ASP A 730 -1.52 31.17 1.15
N ILE A 731 -0.29 30.65 1.17
CA ILE A 731 0.01 29.34 1.76
C ILE A 731 -0.23 29.35 3.27
N ALA A 732 -1.00 28.38 3.73
CA ALA A 732 -1.22 28.06 5.14
C ALA A 732 -0.24 26.97 5.59
N ILE A 733 0.25 27.10 6.84
CA ILE A 733 1.17 26.12 7.46
C ILE A 733 0.65 25.79 8.85
N GLY A 734 0.44 24.50 9.08
CA GLY A 734 0.08 23.94 10.38
C GLY A 734 1.08 22.90 10.84
N VAL A 735 1.38 22.88 12.13
CA VAL A 735 2.20 21.84 12.75
C VAL A 735 1.44 21.21 13.91
N GLY A 736 1.71 19.94 14.18
CA GLY A 736 1.03 19.29 15.27
C GLY A 736 1.63 17.96 15.66
N SER A 737 1.03 17.38 16.68
CA SER A 737 1.32 16.04 17.14
C SER A 737 0.02 15.32 17.44
N GLY A 738 0.05 13.98 17.40
CA GLY A 738 -1.16 13.21 17.67
C GLY A 738 -0.85 11.82 18.21
N LEU A 739 -1.81 11.30 18.97
CA LEU A 739 -1.79 9.94 19.47
C LEU A 739 -2.53 9.00 18.50
N ARG A 740 -2.01 7.81 18.40
CA ARG A 740 -2.55 6.75 17.54
C ARG A 740 -2.73 5.48 18.34
N PHE A 741 -3.95 4.95 18.32
CA PHE A 741 -4.31 3.72 19.00
C PHE A 741 -4.65 2.68 17.93
N ASP A 742 -3.75 1.72 17.72
CA ASP A 742 -3.90 0.66 16.73
C ASP A 742 -4.41 -0.61 17.43
N PHE A 743 -5.63 -1.00 17.09
CA PHE A 743 -6.33 -2.17 17.60
C PHE A 743 -6.17 -3.41 16.70
N ASN A 744 -5.22 -3.41 15.74
CA ASN A 744 -4.99 -4.37 14.67
C ASN A 744 -6.07 -4.38 13.56
N TYR A 745 -7.34 -4.15 13.88
CA TYR A 745 -8.44 -4.09 12.91
C TYR A 745 -8.77 -2.66 12.48
N PHE A 746 -8.54 -1.71 13.34
CA PHE A 746 -8.75 -0.27 13.07
C PHE A 746 -7.79 0.56 13.92
N LEU A 747 -7.53 1.76 13.46
CA LEU A 747 -6.67 2.74 14.13
C LEU A 747 -7.48 3.99 14.42
N VAL A 748 -7.46 4.44 15.68
CA VAL A 748 -8.02 5.72 16.11
C VAL A 748 -6.88 6.70 16.34
N ARG A 749 -7.02 7.91 15.84
CA ARG A 749 -6.04 8.98 16.06
C ARG A 749 -6.68 10.24 16.59
N PHE A 750 -5.93 10.89 17.46
CA PHE A 750 -6.26 12.18 18.04
C PHE A 750 -5.12 13.13 17.67
N ASP A 751 -5.39 14.03 16.75
CA ASP A 751 -4.40 15.00 16.27
C ASP A 751 -4.69 16.37 16.89
N PHE A 752 -3.66 16.99 17.45
CA PHE A 752 -3.69 18.35 17.96
C PHE A 752 -2.72 19.18 17.13
N ALA A 753 -3.24 20.20 16.46
CA ALA A 753 -2.48 20.98 15.51
C ALA A 753 -2.60 22.49 15.77
N PHE A 754 -1.49 23.19 15.52
CA PHE A 754 -1.37 24.64 15.65
C PHE A 754 -1.15 25.27 14.29
N LYS A 755 -1.71 26.46 14.10
CA LYS A 755 -1.43 27.32 12.97
C LYS A 755 -0.08 28.00 13.17
N VAL A 756 0.85 27.78 12.27
CA VAL A 756 2.14 28.48 12.22
C VAL A 756 2.03 29.68 11.30
N LYS A 757 1.27 29.51 10.22
CA LYS A 757 0.96 30.56 9.27
C LYS A 757 -0.50 30.47 8.84
N ASP A 758 -1.28 31.51 9.13
CA ASP A 758 -2.69 31.61 8.74
C ASP A 758 -2.85 32.75 7.72
N PRO A 759 -3.16 32.44 6.44
CA PRO A 759 -3.34 33.45 5.40
C PRO A 759 -4.40 34.49 5.71
N ALA A 760 -5.31 34.17 6.63
CA ALA A 760 -6.37 35.06 7.08
C ALA A 760 -5.87 36.21 7.96
N ARG A 761 -4.65 36.16 8.51
CA ARG A 761 -4.06 37.20 9.36
C ARG A 761 -3.42 38.32 8.55
N ILE A 762 -3.58 39.57 9.04
CA ILE A 762 -2.93 40.74 8.45
C ILE A 762 -1.52 40.89 8.99
N LYS A 763 -1.39 40.76 10.32
CA LYS A 763 -0.13 40.93 11.05
C LYS A 763 0.90 39.92 10.58
N ASN A 764 2.12 40.37 10.35
CA ASN A 764 3.30 39.59 9.99
C ASN A 764 3.06 38.63 8.75
N ASN A 765 2.32 39.10 7.73
CA ASN A 765 1.98 38.32 6.56
C ASN A 765 1.41 36.92 6.86
N GLY A 766 0.67 36.84 7.96
CA GLY A 766 0.03 35.56 8.37
C GLY A 766 0.87 34.72 9.34
N TRP A 767 2.16 35.00 9.53
CA TRP A 767 3.01 34.24 10.43
C TRP A 767 2.67 34.50 11.89
N ILE A 768 2.65 33.43 12.68
CA ILE A 768 2.43 33.46 14.14
C ILE A 768 3.77 33.15 14.79
N ASN A 769 4.41 34.19 15.37
CA ASN A 769 5.66 34.04 16.10
C ASN A 769 5.40 33.29 17.43
N ILE A 770 6.36 32.52 17.88
CA ILE A 770 6.27 31.78 19.17
C ILE A 770 6.10 32.76 20.36
N SER A 771 6.73 33.92 20.29
CA SER A 771 6.59 34.98 21.31
C SER A 771 5.19 35.61 21.38
N ASP A 772 4.49 35.65 20.23
CA ASP A 772 3.15 36.24 20.07
C ASP A 772 2.06 35.16 19.98
N PHE A 773 2.38 33.92 20.40
CA PHE A 773 1.44 32.81 20.30
C PHE A 773 0.28 33.02 21.29
N GLU A 774 -0.90 33.11 20.72
CA GLU A 774 -2.15 33.17 21.47
C GLU A 774 -3.03 31.99 21.06
N TRP A 775 -3.67 31.36 22.03
CA TRP A 775 -4.63 30.27 21.77
C TRP A 775 -5.81 30.72 20.91
N ARG A 776 -6.14 32.01 20.98
CA ARG A 776 -7.21 32.64 20.23
C ARG A 776 -6.65 33.77 19.37
N ASN A 777 -7.14 33.87 18.14
CA ASN A 777 -6.73 34.96 17.26
C ASN A 777 -7.56 36.23 17.58
N LYS A 778 -7.00 37.21 18.24
CA LYS A 778 -7.65 38.46 18.58
C LYS A 778 -7.91 39.39 17.39
N GLU A 779 -7.21 39.22 16.26
CA GLU A 779 -7.44 39.99 15.05
C GLU A 779 -8.84 39.75 14.43
N PHE A 780 -9.47 38.63 14.79
CA PHE A 780 -10.81 38.23 14.32
C PHE A 780 -11.85 38.27 15.44
N GLU A 781 -11.68 39.09 16.43
CA GLU A 781 -12.74 39.34 17.41
C GLU A 781 -13.83 40.23 16.79
N ILE A 782 -14.88 39.60 16.28
CA ILE A 782 -16.02 40.28 15.68
C ILE A 782 -17.20 40.18 16.65
N LYS A 783 -17.79 41.33 17.00
CA LYS A 783 -19.01 41.38 17.80
C LYS A 783 -20.18 40.92 16.92
N GLY A 784 -20.80 39.80 17.27
CA GLY A 784 -22.04 39.35 16.64
C GLY A 784 -23.21 40.29 16.92
N THR A 785 -24.29 40.20 16.17
CA THR A 785 -25.54 40.91 16.40
C THR A 785 -26.18 40.60 17.77
N ASP A 786 -25.76 39.47 18.37
CA ASP A 786 -26.12 39.01 19.72
C ASP A 786 -25.16 39.50 20.81
N GLY A 787 -24.24 40.41 20.50
CA GLY A 787 -23.24 40.93 21.40
C GLY A 787 -22.09 39.99 21.78
N LYS A 788 -22.13 38.72 21.30
CA LYS A 788 -21.08 37.75 21.57
C LYS A 788 -19.88 37.93 20.65
N LEU A 789 -18.68 37.84 21.22
CA LEU A 789 -17.43 37.87 20.47
C LEU A 789 -17.18 36.49 19.81
N LEU A 790 -17.18 36.46 18.50
CA LEU A 790 -16.74 35.29 17.74
C LEU A 790 -15.21 35.27 17.70
N LYS A 791 -14.62 34.26 18.33
CA LYS A 791 -13.17 34.06 18.41
C LYS A 791 -12.72 32.90 17.54
N ARG A 792 -11.70 33.12 16.72
CA ARG A 792 -11.06 32.03 15.97
C ARG A 792 -9.87 31.45 16.74
N ASN A 793 -9.83 30.14 16.86
CA ASN A 793 -8.70 29.45 17.52
C ASN A 793 -7.50 29.33 16.57
N ASN A 794 -6.29 29.46 17.14
CA ASN A 794 -5.03 29.17 16.44
C ASN A 794 -4.65 27.69 16.49
N TYR A 795 -5.52 26.85 17.01
CA TYR A 795 -5.36 25.40 17.09
C TYR A 795 -6.63 24.68 16.64
N ALA A 796 -6.47 23.42 16.31
CA ALA A 796 -7.58 22.50 16.09
C ALA A 796 -7.27 21.13 16.70
N PHE A 797 -8.33 20.50 17.21
CA PHE A 797 -8.32 19.11 17.63
C PHE A 797 -9.09 18.28 16.63
N GLN A 798 -8.47 17.24 16.09
CA GLN A 798 -9.03 16.39 15.07
C GLN A 798 -9.08 14.95 15.56
N LEU A 799 -10.23 14.31 15.41
CA LEU A 799 -10.43 12.89 15.59
C LEU A 799 -10.45 12.23 14.19
N GLY A 800 -9.66 11.19 13.99
CA GLY A 800 -9.63 10.45 12.74
C GLY A 800 -9.63 8.95 12.96
N ILE A 801 -10.18 8.21 12.01
CA ILE A 801 -10.08 6.75 11.93
C ILE A 801 -9.18 6.40 10.75
N GLY A 802 -8.23 5.50 10.96
CA GLY A 802 -7.17 5.18 10.00
C GLY A 802 -6.04 6.22 9.95
N LEU A 803 -5.06 5.99 9.09
CA LEU A 803 -3.98 6.94 8.83
C LEU A 803 -4.48 8.06 7.92
N PRO A 804 -3.92 9.29 7.99
CA PRO A 804 -4.39 10.40 7.18
C PRO A 804 -4.04 10.20 5.69
N PHE A 805 -2.96 9.47 5.41
CA PHE A 805 -2.48 9.13 4.06
C PHE A 805 -1.51 7.95 4.08
#